data_cf068ef3a2c9ee0fae6b0a3b4e630310
#
_entry.id   cf068ef3a2c9ee0fae6b0a3b4e630310
#
_cell.length_a   1.000
_cell.length_b   1.000
_cell.length_c   1.000
_cell.angle_alpha   90.00
_cell.angle_beta   90.00
_cell.angle_gamma   90.00
#
_symmetry.space_group_name_H-M   'P 1'
#
loop_
_entity.id
_entity.type
_entity.pdbx_description
1 polymer ?
#
loop_
_entity_poly.entity_id
_entity_poly.type
_entity_poly.pdbx_seq_one_letter_code
_entity_poly.pdbx_strand_id
1 'polypeptide(L)'
;MGEVNMAETKAPKKAKKVLTPEEKAARMDAAVKMTGELVEKAQKAAVEFSTYTQEQVDKIVAAMALAGSENSLLLAHEAVEETGRGVVEDKDTKNRFASESVYNAIKNDKTVGVINEDRVTGKVELAAPLGVLAGIVPTTNPTATSIFKSMLTAKTRNTIVFAFHPQAQKSSAHAAKIVYDAAVAAGAPENFIQWIEKPSLEGTTALIKNPGIASILATGGPSMVHAALTSGNPSMGVGAGNGAVYIDATADVKRAVEDLLLSKRFDNGMICATENSVVVAKEVYPAFMKQMQEQGAYLVPAKDHEKLAEGVFVKNASGYGVQGPVAGMSGQNIAKRAEIKVPADKDVLMFELDKKNIGEALSSEKLSPLLSVYQAGSREEGIEIVRALLNYQGAGHNAAIQIGAQDDPFVKQYADAVEASRILVNQPDSIGGVGDIYTDALRPSLTLGTGSWGKNSLSHNLSTYDLLNIKTVARRRNRPQWVRLPKDIYYESNSITYLQDLENVSRAFIVADPGMVQFGFVDKILDQFNLSATPVKTSLYGTVRPDPTISQAVDIARQMAAFKPDTVIALGGGSALDAGKIARFLYEYSVSHPGILEDDQALMSLFGKLQQKFMDIRKRIVKFEQASSTQLVAIPTTSGTGSEVTPFAVITDDETHVKYPLADYELTPQVAIVDPEFVMTVPKRTVAYSGMDALSHALESYVSVMSSEFTRPWALQAIKLVFENLVTSYNYDPSHPTLEGREARTKMHYASTLAGQSFANAFLGVNHSLAHKTGGEFGLPHGLAITIAMPHVIKFNAVTGNVKRTPFPRYETYTAQKDYADIARYLGLKGQTDAELVDALLAEIKKLTDALDIDVTLSGNGVSKKDLEGSVDKLMDLVYNDQCTPGNPRQPRLEEIRQLLMDQF
;
A
#
# COMPACT_ATOMS: atom_id res chain seq x y z
N MET A 1 60.49 11.57 34.11
CA MET A 1 60.95 12.72 34.88
C MET A 1 60.89 13.97 33.99
N GLY A 2 60.10 14.93 34.34
CA GLY A 2 59.97 16.21 33.64
C GLY A 2 58.61 16.82 33.92
N GLU A 3 58.48 17.36 35.15
CA GLU A 3 57.30 18.20 35.49
C GLU A 3 57.40 19.52 34.71
N VAL A 4 56.45 19.75 33.85
CA VAL A 4 56.23 21.08 33.24
C VAL A 4 55.16 21.80 34.04
N ASN A 5 55.57 22.72 34.86
CA ASN A 5 54.73 23.69 35.57
C ASN A 5 54.06 24.64 34.57
N MET A 6 52.78 24.49 34.32
CA MET A 6 52.00 25.48 33.59
C MET A 6 51.34 26.45 34.57
N ALA A 7 51.93 27.61 34.73
CA ALA A 7 51.29 28.75 35.37
C ALA A 7 50.15 29.29 34.49
N GLU A 8 48.93 29.32 35.04
CA GLU A 8 47.76 29.94 34.41
C GLU A 8 47.93 31.45 34.28
N THR A 9 48.10 31.92 33.05
CA THR A 9 47.80 33.31 32.71
C THR A 9 46.40 33.40 32.10
N LYS A 10 45.42 33.82 32.89
CA LYS A 10 44.09 34.24 32.44
C LYS A 10 44.25 35.44 31.51
N ALA A 11 44.25 35.19 30.20
CA ALA A 11 44.09 36.28 29.23
C ALA A 11 42.66 36.83 29.32
N PRO A 12 42.42 38.15 29.30
CA PRO A 12 41.09 38.73 29.37
C PRO A 12 40.27 38.27 28.13
N LYS A 13 39.09 37.73 28.36
CA LYS A 13 38.12 37.47 27.30
C LYS A 13 37.81 38.76 26.57
N LYS A 14 38.35 38.94 25.34
CA LYS A 14 37.93 40.05 24.45
C LYS A 14 36.40 39.95 24.30
N ALA A 15 35.69 41.01 24.72
CA ALA A 15 34.26 41.13 24.48
C ALA A 15 34.02 40.93 22.98
N LYS A 16 33.12 39.99 22.64
CA LYS A 16 32.73 39.78 21.24
C LYS A 16 32.13 41.08 20.72
N LYS A 17 32.78 41.70 19.71
CA LYS A 17 32.24 42.89 19.02
C LYS A 17 30.85 42.53 18.48
N VAL A 18 29.83 43.23 18.92
CA VAL A 18 28.47 43.08 18.37
C VAL A 18 28.49 43.71 16.96
N LEU A 19 28.32 42.91 15.96
CA LEU A 19 28.28 43.33 14.55
C LEU A 19 27.04 44.18 14.27
N THR A 20 27.18 45.24 13.49
CA THR A 20 26.05 46.02 12.98
C THR A 20 25.22 45.20 12.00
N PRO A 21 23.97 45.60 11.74
CA PRO A 21 23.13 44.93 10.72
C PRO A 21 23.80 44.91 9.34
N GLU A 22 24.48 45.99 8.95
CA GLU A 22 25.23 46.13 7.68
C GLU A 22 26.43 45.16 7.63
N GLU A 23 27.20 45.05 8.73
CA GLU A 23 28.35 44.11 8.82
C GLU A 23 27.85 42.65 8.74
N LYS A 24 26.67 42.33 9.31
CA LYS A 24 26.05 40.99 9.21
C LYS A 24 25.60 40.70 7.78
N ALA A 25 24.93 41.65 7.12
CA ALA A 25 24.51 41.51 5.72
C ALA A 25 25.71 41.27 4.79
N ALA A 26 26.75 42.11 4.88
CA ALA A 26 27.94 41.97 4.06
C ALA A 26 28.67 40.62 4.25
N ARG A 27 28.69 40.08 5.48
CA ARG A 27 29.24 38.74 5.74
C ARG A 27 28.36 37.64 5.10
N MET A 28 27.01 37.76 5.16
CA MET A 28 26.12 36.83 4.53
C MET A 28 26.29 36.87 3.00
N ASP A 29 26.38 38.04 2.38
CA ASP A 29 26.58 38.19 0.93
C ASP A 29 27.91 37.56 0.47
N ALA A 30 28.96 37.77 1.22
CA ALA A 30 30.24 37.11 0.96
C ALA A 30 30.16 35.59 1.10
N ALA A 31 29.44 35.10 2.09
CA ALA A 31 29.19 33.66 2.29
C ALA A 31 28.36 33.04 1.16
N VAL A 32 27.34 33.73 0.71
CA VAL A 32 26.51 33.30 -0.44
C VAL A 32 27.34 33.21 -1.72
N LYS A 33 28.17 34.20 -1.99
CA LYS A 33 29.07 34.19 -3.15
C LYS A 33 30.06 33.01 -3.09
N MET A 34 30.77 32.87 -1.97
CA MET A 34 31.78 31.80 -1.77
C MET A 34 31.13 30.41 -1.89
N THR A 35 30.01 30.18 -1.23
CA THR A 35 29.29 28.85 -1.31
C THR A 35 28.71 28.62 -2.69
N GLY A 36 28.27 29.68 -3.40
CA GLY A 36 27.82 29.58 -4.78
C GLY A 36 28.92 29.07 -5.72
N GLU A 37 30.12 29.58 -5.60
CA GLU A 37 31.28 29.15 -6.38
C GLU A 37 31.68 27.69 -6.12
N LEU A 38 31.60 27.23 -4.85
CA LEU A 38 31.86 25.84 -4.49
C LEU A 38 30.76 24.89 -5.08
N VAL A 39 29.51 25.29 -4.94
CA VAL A 39 28.39 24.48 -5.45
C VAL A 39 28.42 24.40 -6.98
N GLU A 40 28.75 25.49 -7.69
CA GLU A 40 28.88 25.47 -9.15
C GLU A 40 29.99 24.52 -9.63
N LYS A 41 31.16 24.51 -8.97
CA LYS A 41 32.21 23.53 -9.26
C LYS A 41 31.77 22.09 -8.99
N ALA A 42 31.08 21.89 -7.86
CA ALA A 42 30.54 20.56 -7.52
C ALA A 42 29.47 20.08 -8.51
N GLN A 43 28.63 20.99 -9.05
CA GLN A 43 27.67 20.66 -10.09
C GLN A 43 28.34 20.22 -11.38
N LYS A 44 29.41 20.88 -11.81
CA LYS A 44 30.18 20.46 -12.98
C LYS A 44 30.78 19.06 -12.79
N ALA A 45 31.34 18.80 -11.62
CA ALA A 45 31.87 17.48 -11.27
C ALA A 45 30.76 16.42 -11.18
N ALA A 46 29.55 16.76 -10.69
CA ALA A 46 28.41 15.84 -10.62
C ALA A 46 27.92 15.40 -12.00
N VAL A 47 27.94 16.32 -12.99
CA VAL A 47 27.58 15.96 -14.37
C VAL A 47 28.57 14.94 -14.94
N GLU A 48 29.86 15.14 -14.77
CA GLU A 48 30.92 14.22 -15.20
C GLU A 48 30.77 12.87 -14.47
N PHE A 49 30.66 12.89 -13.13
CA PHE A 49 30.59 11.69 -12.29
C PHE A 49 29.34 10.85 -12.61
N SER A 50 28.23 11.48 -12.99
CA SER A 50 26.98 10.80 -13.33
C SER A 50 27.14 9.80 -14.48
N THR A 51 28.15 9.95 -15.31
CA THR A 51 28.43 9.09 -16.47
C THR A 51 29.25 7.84 -16.15
N TYR A 52 29.79 7.74 -14.94
CA TYR A 52 30.70 6.66 -14.56
C TYR A 52 29.97 5.32 -14.40
N THR A 53 30.68 4.25 -14.76
CA THR A 53 30.21 2.85 -14.60
C THR A 53 30.35 2.40 -13.14
N GLN A 54 29.68 1.30 -12.80
CA GLN A 54 29.79 0.69 -11.45
C GLN A 54 31.25 0.32 -11.14
N GLU A 55 31.98 -0.24 -12.12
CA GLU A 55 33.38 -0.65 -11.94
C GLU A 55 34.32 0.54 -11.65
N GLN A 56 34.12 1.66 -12.35
CA GLN A 56 34.88 2.88 -12.10
C GLN A 56 34.63 3.41 -10.67
N VAL A 57 33.36 3.43 -10.27
CA VAL A 57 32.95 3.87 -8.92
C VAL A 57 33.53 2.94 -7.85
N ASP A 58 33.45 1.63 -8.05
CA ASP A 58 33.94 0.64 -7.08
C ASP A 58 35.46 0.75 -6.90
N LYS A 59 36.22 0.98 -7.98
CA LYS A 59 37.66 1.22 -7.94
C LYS A 59 38.00 2.49 -7.12
N ILE A 60 37.25 3.56 -7.33
CA ILE A 60 37.42 4.84 -6.60
C ILE A 60 37.18 4.62 -5.10
N VAL A 61 36.07 4.01 -4.75
CA VAL A 61 35.69 3.78 -3.34
C VAL A 61 36.68 2.85 -2.63
N ALA A 62 37.21 1.84 -3.33
CA ALA A 62 38.25 0.96 -2.79
C ALA A 62 39.54 1.72 -2.47
N ALA A 63 39.98 2.63 -3.35
CA ALA A 63 41.14 3.48 -3.11
C ALA A 63 40.94 4.44 -1.93
N MET A 64 39.72 5.03 -1.80
CA MET A 64 39.36 5.87 -0.67
C MET A 64 39.42 5.10 0.67
N ALA A 65 38.85 3.90 0.68
CA ALA A 65 38.85 3.04 1.86
C ALA A 65 40.25 2.68 2.32
N LEU A 66 41.12 2.30 1.39
CA LEU A 66 42.54 2.00 1.68
C LEU A 66 43.27 3.21 2.27
N ALA A 67 43.18 4.36 1.61
CA ALA A 67 43.81 5.59 2.07
C ALA A 67 43.30 6.03 3.46
N GLY A 68 42.01 5.91 3.72
CA GLY A 68 41.40 6.18 5.04
C GLY A 68 41.93 5.25 6.13
N SER A 69 42.07 3.94 5.83
CA SER A 69 42.60 2.95 6.75
C SER A 69 44.09 3.15 7.04
N GLU A 70 44.91 3.35 6.02
CA GLU A 70 46.37 3.57 6.16
C GLU A 70 46.71 4.81 6.98
N ASN A 71 45.85 5.85 6.96
CA ASN A 71 46.05 7.09 7.69
C ASN A 71 45.20 7.18 8.97
N SER A 72 44.56 6.10 9.41
CA SER A 72 43.57 6.11 10.50
C SER A 72 44.17 6.62 11.83
N LEU A 73 45.36 6.16 12.21
CA LEU A 73 46.05 6.56 13.43
C LEU A 73 46.58 8.00 13.38
N LEU A 74 47.13 8.46 12.24
CA LEU A 74 47.53 9.85 12.02
C LEU A 74 46.37 10.81 12.24
N LEU A 75 45.23 10.50 11.59
CA LEU A 75 44.02 11.31 11.71
C LEU A 75 43.43 11.29 13.12
N ALA A 76 43.60 10.20 13.86
CA ALA A 76 43.17 10.08 15.26
C ALA A 76 43.99 11.04 16.16
N HIS A 77 45.30 11.06 16.00
CA HIS A 77 46.18 12.01 16.71
C HIS A 77 45.78 13.46 16.42
N GLU A 78 45.66 13.84 15.14
CA GLU A 78 45.27 15.18 14.74
C GLU A 78 43.91 15.62 15.31
N ALA A 79 42.93 14.70 15.31
CA ALA A 79 41.60 14.98 15.84
C ALA A 79 41.61 15.22 17.36
N VAL A 80 42.40 14.47 18.12
CA VAL A 80 42.53 14.65 19.58
C VAL A 80 43.32 15.94 19.87
N GLU A 81 44.40 16.18 19.15
CA GLU A 81 45.24 17.40 19.33
C GLU A 81 44.43 18.67 19.04
N GLU A 82 43.68 18.70 17.93
CA GLU A 82 42.90 19.88 17.54
C GLU A 82 41.68 20.11 18.44
N THR A 83 40.95 19.04 18.80
CA THR A 83 39.69 19.17 19.54
C THR A 83 39.85 19.13 21.06
N GLY A 84 40.94 18.55 21.55
CA GLY A 84 41.16 18.26 22.97
C GLY A 84 40.18 17.20 23.54
N ARG A 85 39.62 16.32 22.69
CA ARG A 85 38.50 15.42 23.03
C ARG A 85 38.79 13.98 22.66
N GLY A 86 38.33 13.09 23.53
CA GLY A 86 38.34 11.65 23.28
C GLY A 86 39.67 10.97 23.51
N VAL A 87 39.81 9.80 22.88
CA VAL A 87 40.96 8.90 23.04
C VAL A 87 41.50 8.56 21.67
N VAL A 88 42.82 8.62 21.48
CA VAL A 88 43.49 8.41 20.17
C VAL A 88 43.17 7.01 19.62
N GLU A 89 43.32 5.98 20.45
CA GLU A 89 43.11 4.57 20.08
C GLU A 89 41.66 4.33 19.62
N ASP A 90 40.70 4.94 20.29
CA ASP A 90 39.28 4.82 19.94
C ASP A 90 38.94 5.63 18.68
N LYS A 91 39.58 6.76 18.45
CA LYS A 91 39.45 7.51 17.20
C LYS A 91 40.07 6.79 16.02
N ASP A 92 41.20 6.07 16.23
CA ASP A 92 41.76 5.17 15.23
C ASP A 92 40.72 4.08 14.86
N THR A 93 40.11 3.47 15.88
CA THR A 93 39.03 2.48 15.69
C THR A 93 37.87 3.07 14.90
N LYS A 94 37.42 4.31 15.19
CA LYS A 94 36.37 5.01 14.42
C LYS A 94 36.75 5.30 12.97
N ASN A 95 38.03 5.68 12.73
CA ASN A 95 38.53 5.92 11.37
C ASN A 95 38.60 4.63 10.56
N ARG A 96 39.05 3.51 11.18
CA ARG A 96 39.00 2.17 10.56
C ARG A 96 37.58 1.72 10.32
N PHE A 97 36.65 1.92 11.27
CA PHE A 97 35.24 1.64 11.05
C PHE A 97 34.71 2.41 9.84
N ALA A 98 35.00 3.71 9.72
CA ALA A 98 34.51 4.53 8.62
C ALA A 98 35.11 4.12 7.26
N SER A 99 36.34 3.60 7.22
CA SER A 99 37.01 3.15 6.00
C SER A 99 36.80 1.67 5.71
N GLU A 100 37.04 0.76 6.67
CA GLU A 100 37.01 -0.69 6.45
C GLU A 100 35.60 -1.28 6.58
N SER A 101 34.92 -1.07 7.73
CA SER A 101 33.58 -1.66 7.97
C SER A 101 32.54 -1.09 7.01
N VAL A 102 32.55 0.24 6.82
CA VAL A 102 31.65 0.89 5.86
C VAL A 102 31.94 0.40 4.43
N TYR A 103 33.21 0.33 4.01
CA TYR A 103 33.57 -0.20 2.68
C TYR A 103 33.04 -1.62 2.48
N ASN A 104 33.30 -2.51 3.45
CA ASN A 104 32.84 -3.89 3.36
C ASN A 104 31.31 -4.01 3.27
N ALA A 105 30.57 -3.12 3.91
CA ALA A 105 29.12 -3.08 3.82
C ALA A 105 28.60 -2.56 2.46
N ILE A 106 29.33 -1.64 1.80
CA ILE A 106 28.84 -0.99 0.59
C ILE A 106 29.50 -1.45 -0.72
N LYS A 107 30.64 -2.19 -0.66
CA LYS A 107 31.42 -2.57 -1.85
C LYS A 107 30.58 -3.30 -2.91
N ASN A 108 29.61 -4.12 -2.48
CA ASN A 108 28.74 -4.91 -3.35
C ASN A 108 27.41 -4.21 -3.68
N ASP A 109 27.17 -3.00 -3.14
CA ASP A 109 25.94 -2.26 -3.43
C ASP A 109 25.92 -1.84 -4.90
N LYS A 110 24.82 -2.15 -5.57
CA LYS A 110 24.56 -1.66 -6.92
C LYS A 110 24.01 -0.25 -6.84
N THR A 111 24.78 0.72 -7.32
CA THR A 111 24.46 2.14 -7.28
C THR A 111 24.46 2.80 -8.65
N VAL A 112 24.69 2.00 -9.71
CA VAL A 112 24.79 2.46 -11.10
C VAL A 112 23.92 1.59 -11.99
N GLY A 113 23.15 2.21 -12.88
CA GLY A 113 22.29 1.50 -13.83
C GLY A 113 21.14 0.75 -13.15
N VAL A 114 20.86 -0.45 -13.61
CA VAL A 114 19.77 -1.28 -13.06
C VAL A 114 20.20 -1.86 -11.71
N ILE A 115 19.51 -1.47 -10.65
CA ILE A 115 19.76 -1.92 -9.28
C ILE A 115 18.80 -3.04 -8.84
N ASN A 116 17.63 -3.07 -9.42
CA ASN A 116 16.64 -4.12 -9.16
C ASN A 116 15.82 -4.41 -10.40
N GLU A 117 15.62 -5.70 -10.68
CA GLU A 117 14.73 -6.19 -11.73
C GLU A 117 13.82 -7.26 -11.15
N ASP A 118 12.56 -6.91 -10.93
CA ASP A 118 11.54 -7.85 -10.53
C ASP A 118 10.91 -8.48 -11.78
N ARG A 119 11.34 -9.69 -12.11
CA ARG A 119 10.83 -10.45 -13.24
C ARG A 119 9.37 -10.87 -13.07
N VAL A 120 8.87 -10.96 -11.84
CA VAL A 120 7.48 -11.32 -11.58
C VAL A 120 6.55 -10.15 -11.89
N THR A 121 6.90 -8.94 -11.47
CA THR A 121 6.10 -7.74 -11.75
C THR A 121 6.50 -7.00 -13.04
N GLY A 122 7.68 -7.30 -13.61
CA GLY A 122 8.25 -6.60 -14.77
C GLY A 122 8.70 -5.17 -14.45
N LYS A 123 8.88 -4.88 -13.15
CA LYS A 123 9.37 -3.60 -12.65
C LYS A 123 10.90 -3.57 -12.75
N VAL A 124 11.46 -2.50 -13.28
CA VAL A 124 12.91 -2.27 -13.29
C VAL A 124 13.21 -0.97 -12.58
N GLU A 125 14.17 -0.99 -11.65
CA GLU A 125 14.62 0.18 -10.90
C GLU A 125 16.06 0.54 -11.30
N LEU A 126 16.25 1.81 -11.68
CA LEU A 126 17.55 2.35 -12.06
C LEU A 126 17.98 3.40 -11.04
N ALA A 127 19.25 3.33 -10.64
CA ALA A 127 19.85 4.31 -9.77
C ALA A 127 20.32 5.55 -10.56
N ALA A 128 20.02 6.73 -10.03
CA ALA A 128 20.57 8.00 -10.45
C ALA A 128 21.12 8.76 -9.22
N PRO A 129 22.22 9.52 -9.35
CA PRO A 129 22.71 10.34 -8.24
C PRO A 129 21.67 11.41 -7.83
N LEU A 130 21.72 11.87 -6.59
CA LEU A 130 20.96 13.04 -6.12
C LEU A 130 21.51 14.31 -6.75
N GLY A 131 22.84 14.48 -6.75
CA GLY A 131 23.55 15.68 -7.20
C GLY A 131 24.55 16.17 -6.19
N VAL A 132 24.54 17.49 -5.88
CA VAL A 132 25.45 18.10 -4.91
C VAL A 132 24.90 17.96 -3.50
N LEU A 133 25.65 17.38 -2.59
CA LEU A 133 25.33 17.22 -1.18
C LEU A 133 25.98 18.32 -0.33
N ALA A 134 25.34 18.76 0.73
CA ALA A 134 25.97 19.55 1.79
C ALA A 134 26.27 18.64 2.99
N GLY A 135 27.53 18.53 3.38
CA GLY A 135 28.01 17.70 4.48
C GLY A 135 28.31 18.50 5.74
N ILE A 136 27.52 18.37 6.80
CA ILE A 136 27.79 18.96 8.11
C ILE A 136 28.52 17.94 8.98
N VAL A 137 29.68 18.27 9.52
CA VAL A 137 30.53 17.35 10.29
C VAL A 137 30.70 17.88 11.73
N PRO A 138 30.48 17.00 12.76
CA PRO A 138 30.58 17.38 14.16
C PRO A 138 32.03 17.38 14.69
N THR A 139 32.26 17.92 15.90
CA THR A 139 33.55 17.83 16.61
C THR A 139 33.81 16.48 17.27
N THR A 140 32.78 15.67 17.47
CA THR A 140 32.86 14.38 18.19
C THR A 140 33.56 13.30 17.37
N ASN A 141 33.26 13.25 16.04
CA ASN A 141 33.82 12.27 15.11
C ASN A 141 34.28 12.97 13.81
N PRO A 142 35.20 13.90 13.86
CA PRO A 142 35.47 14.79 12.72
C PRO A 142 36.05 14.05 11.51
N THR A 143 37.08 13.25 11.73
CA THR A 143 37.81 12.51 10.69
C THR A 143 36.99 11.35 10.15
N ALA A 144 36.44 10.51 11.02
CA ALA A 144 35.63 9.34 10.65
C ALA A 144 34.38 9.78 9.86
N THR A 145 33.66 10.84 10.28
CA THR A 145 32.45 11.32 9.55
C THR A 145 32.82 11.89 8.18
N SER A 146 33.99 12.54 8.05
CA SER A 146 34.49 13.06 6.77
C SER A 146 34.78 11.91 5.79
N ILE A 147 35.48 10.86 6.25
CA ILE A 147 35.75 9.64 5.46
C ILE A 147 34.42 8.97 5.05
N PHE A 148 33.55 8.70 6.02
CA PHE A 148 32.27 8.03 5.81
C PHE A 148 31.39 8.73 4.75
N LYS A 149 31.16 10.05 4.93
CA LYS A 149 30.32 10.81 3.99
C LYS A 149 30.96 10.90 2.61
N SER A 150 32.26 11.02 2.53
CA SER A 150 32.99 11.03 1.26
C SER A 150 32.84 9.71 0.49
N MET A 151 32.94 8.58 1.18
CA MET A 151 32.82 7.27 0.55
C MET A 151 31.40 6.99 0.05
N LEU A 152 30.36 7.31 0.85
CA LEU A 152 28.99 7.18 0.40
C LEU A 152 28.68 8.09 -0.81
N THR A 153 29.20 9.32 -0.78
CA THR A 153 29.11 10.29 -1.89
C THR A 153 29.70 9.72 -3.17
N ALA A 154 30.91 9.19 -3.11
CA ALA A 154 31.60 8.60 -4.25
C ALA A 154 30.87 7.35 -4.76
N LYS A 155 30.44 6.42 -3.87
CA LYS A 155 29.75 5.19 -4.24
C LYS A 155 28.44 5.46 -5.01
N THR A 156 27.81 6.60 -4.76
CA THR A 156 26.53 6.98 -5.37
C THR A 156 26.66 8.03 -6.50
N ARG A 157 27.91 8.34 -6.90
CA ARG A 157 28.23 9.35 -7.96
C ARG A 157 27.69 10.74 -7.64
N ASN A 158 27.51 11.05 -6.37
CA ASN A 158 27.20 12.39 -5.90
C ASN A 158 28.46 13.22 -5.77
N THR A 159 28.32 14.51 -5.52
CA THR A 159 29.40 15.41 -5.08
C THR A 159 29.04 16.03 -3.74
N ILE A 160 30.01 16.49 -2.98
CA ILE A 160 29.76 17.02 -1.63
C ILE A 160 30.57 18.28 -1.36
N VAL A 161 29.94 19.25 -0.72
CA VAL A 161 30.58 20.43 -0.13
C VAL A 161 30.42 20.33 1.38
N PHE A 162 31.56 20.26 2.09
CA PHE A 162 31.54 20.15 3.55
C PHE A 162 31.52 21.51 4.23
N ALA A 163 30.80 21.58 5.35
CA ALA A 163 30.95 22.61 6.37
C ALA A 163 31.41 21.94 7.67
N PHE A 164 32.68 22.05 7.98
CA PHE A 164 33.30 21.50 9.17
C PHE A 164 33.07 22.38 10.38
N HIS A 165 33.06 21.80 11.56
CA HIS A 165 33.00 22.58 12.80
C HIS A 165 34.30 23.37 13.02
N PRO A 166 34.27 24.65 13.46
CA PRO A 166 35.48 25.46 13.63
C PRO A 166 36.56 24.87 14.54
N GLN A 167 36.17 24.05 15.51
CA GLN A 167 37.09 23.38 16.45
C GLN A 167 37.66 22.05 15.92
N ALA A 168 37.31 21.64 14.70
CA ALA A 168 37.76 20.39 14.07
C ALA A 168 37.99 20.60 12.56
N GLN A 169 38.25 21.86 12.14
CA GLN A 169 38.36 22.22 10.73
C GLN A 169 39.57 21.54 10.07
N LYS A 170 40.72 21.54 10.75
CA LYS A 170 41.98 21.05 10.16
C LYS A 170 41.95 19.52 10.00
N SER A 171 41.62 18.80 11.05
CA SER A 171 41.59 17.36 11.05
C SER A 171 40.48 16.81 10.11
N SER A 172 39.29 17.47 10.09
CA SER A 172 38.23 17.11 9.15
C SER A 172 38.63 17.36 7.69
N ALA A 173 39.24 18.51 7.39
CA ALA A 173 39.69 18.84 6.05
C ALA A 173 40.82 17.92 5.58
N HIS A 174 41.77 17.59 6.48
CA HIS A 174 42.84 16.65 6.15
C HIS A 174 42.28 15.23 5.86
N ALA A 175 41.35 14.74 6.66
CA ALA A 175 40.69 13.45 6.40
C ALA A 175 39.94 13.45 5.04
N ALA A 176 39.18 14.50 4.74
CA ALA A 176 38.51 14.64 3.45
C ALA A 176 39.54 14.74 2.29
N LYS A 177 40.65 15.43 2.48
CA LYS A 177 41.73 15.56 1.47
C LYS A 177 42.40 14.21 1.18
N ILE A 178 42.75 13.43 2.19
CA ILE A 178 43.39 12.13 2.00
C ILE A 178 42.52 11.22 1.11
N VAL A 179 41.24 11.12 1.42
CA VAL A 179 40.33 10.25 0.63
C VAL A 179 39.98 10.88 -0.73
N TYR A 180 39.98 12.22 -0.85
CA TYR A 180 39.82 12.92 -2.12
C TYR A 180 41.01 12.69 -3.05
N ASP A 181 42.26 12.86 -2.56
CA ASP A 181 43.47 12.65 -3.37
C ASP A 181 43.54 11.20 -3.89
N ALA A 182 43.23 10.22 -3.04
CA ALA A 182 43.16 8.82 -3.44
C ALA A 182 42.07 8.54 -4.49
N ALA A 183 40.91 9.18 -4.34
CA ALA A 183 39.80 9.06 -5.29
C ALA A 183 40.20 9.65 -6.67
N VAL A 184 40.77 10.85 -6.71
CA VAL A 184 41.23 11.50 -7.95
C VAL A 184 42.32 10.67 -8.62
N ALA A 185 43.26 10.15 -7.87
CA ALA A 185 44.30 9.25 -8.40
C ALA A 185 43.72 7.96 -8.98
N ALA A 186 42.58 7.50 -8.44
CA ALA A 186 41.85 6.34 -8.97
C ALA A 186 40.90 6.66 -10.15
N GLY A 187 40.77 7.96 -10.50
CA GLY A 187 40.03 8.47 -11.65
C GLY A 187 38.73 9.20 -11.32
N ALA A 188 38.50 9.62 -10.08
CA ALA A 188 37.32 10.45 -9.74
C ALA A 188 37.46 11.85 -10.33
N PRO A 189 36.36 12.56 -10.63
CA PRO A 189 36.41 13.92 -11.16
C PRO A 189 36.97 14.91 -10.13
N GLU A 190 37.70 15.92 -10.58
CA GLU A 190 38.13 17.01 -9.70
C GLU A 190 36.93 17.77 -9.12
N ASN A 191 37.09 18.31 -7.92
CA ASN A 191 36.03 19.06 -7.20
C ASN A 191 34.78 18.26 -6.81
N PHE A 192 34.78 16.92 -6.84
CA PHE A 192 33.64 16.14 -6.36
C PHE A 192 33.52 16.15 -4.82
N ILE A 193 34.63 16.41 -4.11
CA ILE A 193 34.65 16.71 -2.67
C ILE A 193 35.28 18.10 -2.50
N GLN A 194 34.60 18.98 -1.80
CA GLN A 194 35.04 20.32 -1.46
C GLN A 194 34.63 20.68 -0.04
N TRP A 195 35.19 21.74 0.50
CA TRP A 195 34.84 22.25 1.84
C TRP A 195 35.01 23.78 1.94
N ILE A 196 34.28 24.33 2.93
CA ILE A 196 34.46 25.74 3.30
C ILE A 196 35.79 25.90 4.05
N GLU A 197 36.76 26.57 3.46
CA GLU A 197 38.10 26.71 4.04
C GLU A 197 38.09 27.49 5.38
N LYS A 198 37.27 28.53 5.49
CA LYS A 198 37.13 29.33 6.71
C LYS A 198 35.72 29.13 7.28
N PRO A 199 35.59 28.24 8.28
CA PRO A 199 34.28 27.89 8.82
C PRO A 199 33.62 29.10 9.50
N SER A 200 32.33 29.32 9.20
CA SER A 200 31.52 30.36 9.83
C SER A 200 30.05 29.92 9.84
N LEU A 201 29.28 30.52 10.73
CA LEU A 201 27.82 30.24 10.78
C LEU A 201 27.11 30.71 9.49
N GLU A 202 27.58 31.90 8.99
CA GLU A 202 27.08 32.47 7.73
C GLU A 202 27.37 31.55 6.54
N GLY A 203 28.62 31.02 6.46
CA GLY A 203 29.00 30.05 5.41
C GLY A 203 28.16 28.76 5.45
N THR A 204 27.99 28.17 6.62
CA THR A 204 27.15 26.98 6.78
C THR A 204 25.69 27.28 6.42
N THR A 205 25.15 28.43 6.87
CA THR A 205 23.79 28.86 6.58
C THR A 205 23.57 29.09 5.08
N ALA A 206 24.53 29.75 4.42
CA ALA A 206 24.48 29.99 2.98
C ALA A 206 24.55 28.67 2.19
N LEU A 207 25.41 27.72 2.60
CA LEU A 207 25.52 26.40 1.96
C LEU A 207 24.22 25.61 2.04
N ILE A 208 23.64 25.43 3.24
CA ILE A 208 22.44 24.62 3.42
C ILE A 208 21.17 25.22 2.75
N LYS A 209 21.18 26.53 2.49
CA LYS A 209 20.11 27.25 1.78
C LYS A 209 20.36 27.42 0.28
N ASN A 210 21.54 27.02 -0.21
CA ASN A 210 21.86 27.16 -1.62
C ASN A 210 20.91 26.25 -2.47
N PRO A 211 20.22 26.80 -3.49
CA PRO A 211 19.27 26.02 -4.31
C PRO A 211 19.95 24.96 -5.17
N GLY A 212 21.28 25.00 -5.34
CA GLY A 212 22.07 23.99 -6.04
C GLY A 212 22.36 22.75 -5.20
N ILE A 213 21.99 22.73 -3.90
CA ILE A 213 22.15 21.57 -3.02
C ILE A 213 20.96 20.64 -3.18
N ALA A 214 21.23 19.39 -3.55
CA ALA A 214 20.23 18.35 -3.72
C ALA A 214 19.77 17.72 -2.40
N SER A 215 20.69 17.58 -1.43
CA SER A 215 20.37 17.07 -0.09
C SER A 215 21.42 17.48 0.93
N ILE A 216 21.04 17.53 2.19
CA ILE A 216 21.91 17.90 3.32
C ILE A 216 22.10 16.67 4.22
N LEU A 217 23.36 16.32 4.49
CA LEU A 217 23.77 15.31 5.44
C LEU A 217 24.23 15.98 6.73
N ALA A 218 23.30 16.23 7.67
CA ALA A 218 23.59 17.00 8.87
C ALA A 218 23.85 16.09 10.07
N THR A 219 25.08 16.06 10.57
CA THR A 219 25.42 15.43 11.85
C THR A 219 25.94 16.51 12.79
N GLY A 220 25.24 16.77 13.89
CA GLY A 220 25.61 17.85 14.79
C GLY A 220 24.62 18.09 15.91
N GLY A 221 24.82 19.21 16.66
CA GLY A 221 23.91 19.58 17.74
C GLY A 221 22.48 19.92 17.26
N PRO A 222 21.47 19.90 18.16
CA PRO A 222 20.05 20.08 17.81
C PRO A 222 19.76 21.34 17.00
N SER A 223 20.40 22.47 17.30
CA SER A 223 20.19 23.73 16.58
C SER A 223 20.65 23.67 15.12
N MET A 224 21.77 23.00 14.85
CA MET A 224 22.30 22.85 13.49
C MET A 224 21.44 21.88 12.66
N VAL A 225 21.02 20.77 13.26
CA VAL A 225 20.07 19.83 12.63
C VAL A 225 18.74 20.50 12.33
N HIS A 226 18.21 21.30 13.26
CA HIS A 226 17.00 22.09 13.03
C HIS A 226 17.18 23.09 11.88
N ALA A 227 18.31 23.79 11.82
CA ALA A 227 18.61 24.72 10.72
C ALA A 227 18.67 24.00 9.35
N ALA A 228 19.23 22.79 9.29
CA ALA A 228 19.25 21.97 8.10
C ALA A 228 17.83 21.53 7.67
N LEU A 229 17.03 21.00 8.61
CA LEU A 229 15.65 20.53 8.35
C LEU A 229 14.70 21.67 7.95
N THR A 230 15.00 22.93 8.34
CA THR A 230 14.19 24.12 8.00
C THR A 230 14.79 24.97 6.88
N SER A 231 15.83 24.50 6.21
CA SER A 231 16.55 25.24 5.17
C SER A 231 15.77 25.42 3.86
N GLY A 232 14.81 24.52 3.58
CA GLY A 232 14.12 24.41 2.30
C GLY A 232 14.66 23.32 1.38
N ASN A 233 15.87 22.80 1.65
CA ASN A 233 16.45 21.66 0.93
C ASN A 233 16.16 20.33 1.65
N PRO A 234 16.00 19.19 0.93
CA PRO A 234 15.91 17.88 1.54
C PRO A 234 17.06 17.63 2.51
N SER A 235 16.78 17.11 3.70
CA SER A 235 17.78 16.94 4.75
C SER A 235 17.65 15.61 5.48
N MET A 236 18.79 14.97 5.70
CA MET A 236 18.97 13.80 6.56
C MET A 236 19.80 14.26 7.76
N GLY A 237 19.12 14.58 8.86
CA GLY A 237 19.75 15.14 10.05
C GLY A 237 19.72 14.17 11.21
N VAL A 238 20.80 14.14 12.00
CA VAL A 238 20.88 13.38 13.25
C VAL A 238 21.21 14.32 14.39
N GLY A 239 20.28 14.39 15.33
CA GLY A 239 20.40 15.23 16.54
C GLY A 239 21.04 14.49 17.71
N ALA A 240 20.81 15.02 18.92
CA ALA A 240 21.26 14.42 20.16
C ALA A 240 20.66 13.04 20.40
N GLY A 241 21.46 12.10 20.87
CA GLY A 241 21.05 10.78 21.32
C GLY A 241 21.03 10.69 22.84
N ASN A 242 19.91 10.33 23.45
CA ASN A 242 19.82 10.07 24.89
C ASN A 242 19.43 8.60 25.11
N GLY A 243 20.23 7.67 24.57
CA GLY A 243 19.98 6.24 24.63
C GLY A 243 19.79 5.74 26.05
N ALA A 244 18.79 4.88 26.26
CA ALA A 244 18.52 4.22 27.53
C ALA A 244 18.50 2.72 27.35
N VAL A 245 19.14 1.98 28.26
CA VAL A 245 19.15 0.51 28.29
C VAL A 245 18.30 0.01 29.46
N TYR A 246 17.45 -0.97 29.19
CA TYR A 246 16.75 -1.72 30.23
C TYR A 246 17.46 -3.04 30.53
N ILE A 247 17.79 -3.28 31.81
CA ILE A 247 18.37 -4.56 32.28
C ILE A 247 17.29 -5.38 32.95
N ASP A 248 16.86 -6.43 32.25
CA ASP A 248 15.80 -7.33 32.72
C ASP A 248 16.27 -8.23 33.89
N ALA A 249 15.33 -8.70 34.70
CA ALA A 249 15.61 -9.61 35.81
C ALA A 249 16.27 -10.92 35.39
N THR A 250 16.14 -11.31 34.12
CA THR A 250 16.74 -12.54 33.55
C THR A 250 18.11 -12.29 32.92
N ALA A 251 18.60 -11.07 32.87
CA ALA A 251 19.84 -10.72 32.21
C ALA A 251 21.07 -11.33 32.90
N ASP A 252 22.10 -11.64 32.13
CA ASP A 252 23.45 -11.89 32.68
C ASP A 252 24.03 -10.53 33.09
N VAL A 253 23.95 -10.26 34.39
CA VAL A 253 24.35 -8.98 34.99
C VAL A 253 25.82 -8.68 34.74
N LYS A 254 26.71 -9.70 34.78
CA LYS A 254 28.13 -9.49 34.54
C LYS A 254 28.39 -9.01 33.11
N ARG A 255 27.80 -9.67 32.13
CA ARG A 255 27.89 -9.32 30.71
C ARG A 255 27.28 -7.95 30.46
N ALA A 256 26.08 -7.68 30.98
CA ALA A 256 25.40 -6.39 30.83
C ALA A 256 26.25 -5.22 31.36
N VAL A 257 26.96 -5.41 32.48
CA VAL A 257 27.90 -4.42 33.03
C VAL A 257 29.14 -4.25 32.14
N GLU A 258 29.73 -5.36 31.66
CA GLU A 258 30.88 -5.30 30.75
C GLU A 258 30.54 -4.58 29.43
N ASP A 259 29.39 -4.87 28.80
CA ASP A 259 28.89 -4.18 27.62
C ASP A 259 28.68 -2.66 27.86
N LEU A 260 28.05 -2.33 28.99
CA LEU A 260 27.78 -0.94 29.35
C LEU A 260 29.07 -0.13 29.62
N LEU A 261 30.03 -0.71 30.36
CA LEU A 261 31.32 -0.07 30.64
C LEU A 261 32.18 0.06 29.40
N LEU A 262 32.20 -0.95 28.51
CA LEU A 262 32.84 -0.87 27.23
C LEU A 262 32.30 0.33 26.41
N SER A 263 30.98 0.44 26.34
CA SER A 263 30.31 1.51 25.63
C SER A 263 30.59 2.90 26.22
N LYS A 264 30.59 3.02 27.56
CA LYS A 264 30.85 4.31 28.27
C LYS A 264 32.32 4.76 28.19
N ARG A 265 33.25 3.83 28.11
CA ARG A 265 34.69 4.10 27.99
C ARG A 265 35.09 4.45 26.57
N PHE A 266 34.44 3.86 25.58
CA PHE A 266 34.78 4.07 24.17
C PHE A 266 34.72 5.54 23.78
N ASP A 267 35.87 6.08 23.43
CA ASP A 267 36.11 7.49 23.11
C ASP A 267 35.52 8.46 24.17
N ASN A 268 35.63 8.10 25.45
CA ASN A 268 35.00 8.78 26.57
C ASN A 268 33.50 9.02 26.37
N GLY A 269 32.75 8.04 25.86
CA GLY A 269 31.32 8.11 25.64
C GLY A 269 30.89 9.06 24.52
N MET A 270 31.77 9.34 23.58
CA MET A 270 31.49 10.29 22.47
C MET A 270 30.89 9.62 21.22
N ILE A 271 30.09 8.61 21.36
CA ILE A 271 29.16 8.15 20.28
C ILE A 271 27.76 8.56 20.66
N CYS A 272 27.00 9.10 19.74
CA CYS A 272 25.60 9.52 19.97
C CYS A 272 24.67 8.35 20.36
N ALA A 273 25.03 7.12 20.01
CA ALA A 273 24.30 5.91 20.39
C ALA A 273 24.65 5.42 21.81
N THR A 274 25.74 5.92 22.43
CA THR A 274 26.17 5.48 23.77
C THR A 274 25.05 5.67 24.79
N GLU A 275 24.87 4.69 25.68
CA GLU A 275 23.90 4.72 26.75
C GLU A 275 24.13 5.93 27.68
N ASN A 276 23.10 6.73 27.89
CA ASN A 276 23.10 7.85 28.80
C ASN A 276 22.42 7.50 30.14
N SER A 277 21.53 6.55 30.11
CA SER A 277 20.76 6.07 31.25
C SER A 277 20.63 4.56 31.22
N VAL A 278 20.64 3.93 32.40
CA VAL A 278 20.34 2.53 32.59
C VAL A 278 19.15 2.40 33.55
N VAL A 279 18.19 1.55 33.16
CA VAL A 279 17.01 1.20 33.96
C VAL A 279 17.14 -0.26 34.35
N VAL A 280 17.24 -0.57 35.63
CA VAL A 280 17.59 -1.90 36.12
C VAL A 280 16.41 -2.50 36.89
N ALA A 281 16.02 -3.73 36.54
CA ALA A 281 15.02 -4.48 37.29
C ALA A 281 15.46 -4.67 38.75
N LYS A 282 14.54 -4.46 39.70
CA LYS A 282 14.81 -4.49 41.16
C LYS A 282 15.48 -5.79 41.62
N GLU A 283 15.18 -6.90 40.97
CA GLU A 283 15.68 -8.22 41.30
C GLU A 283 17.20 -8.32 41.12
N VAL A 284 17.75 -7.66 40.12
CA VAL A 284 19.18 -7.69 39.77
C VAL A 284 19.90 -6.39 40.13
N TYR A 285 19.19 -5.40 40.65
CA TYR A 285 19.75 -4.07 40.97
C TYR A 285 20.94 -4.13 41.94
N PRO A 286 20.90 -4.86 43.07
CA PRO A 286 22.03 -4.94 43.98
C PRO A 286 23.28 -5.56 43.35
N ALA A 287 23.08 -6.60 42.52
CA ALA A 287 24.18 -7.29 41.83
C ALA A 287 24.77 -6.35 40.74
N PHE A 288 23.93 -5.62 40.01
CA PHE A 288 24.35 -4.63 39.02
C PHE A 288 25.22 -3.52 39.65
N MET A 289 24.74 -2.90 40.70
CA MET A 289 25.46 -1.82 41.40
C MET A 289 26.82 -2.28 41.94
N LYS A 290 26.86 -3.48 42.50
CA LYS A 290 28.12 -4.12 42.96
C LYS A 290 29.09 -4.34 41.80
N GLN A 291 28.65 -4.96 40.71
CA GLN A 291 29.49 -5.25 39.55
C GLN A 291 30.01 -3.95 38.90
N MET A 292 29.18 -2.91 38.73
CA MET A 292 29.59 -1.60 38.21
C MET A 292 30.73 -1.01 39.04
N GLN A 293 30.62 -1.02 40.38
CA GLN A 293 31.66 -0.46 41.26
C GLN A 293 32.95 -1.31 41.27
N GLU A 294 32.83 -2.63 41.28
CA GLU A 294 33.97 -3.52 41.18
C GLU A 294 34.77 -3.35 39.87
N GLN A 295 34.06 -3.03 38.77
CA GLN A 295 34.66 -2.90 37.44
C GLN A 295 35.03 -1.44 37.06
N GLY A 296 35.09 -0.51 37.99
CA GLY A 296 35.68 0.82 37.79
C GLY A 296 34.68 1.99 37.73
N ALA A 297 33.40 1.75 37.92
CA ALA A 297 32.43 2.84 38.08
C ALA A 297 32.49 3.43 39.50
N TYR A 298 32.20 4.71 39.65
CA TYR A 298 32.10 5.41 40.93
C TYR A 298 30.68 5.93 41.11
N LEU A 299 30.04 5.55 42.20
CA LEU A 299 28.75 6.09 42.59
C LEU A 299 28.91 7.47 43.23
N VAL A 300 28.50 8.52 42.48
CA VAL A 300 28.52 9.91 42.98
C VAL A 300 27.44 10.07 44.05
N PRO A 301 27.81 10.52 45.30
CA PRO A 301 26.84 10.77 46.34
C PRO A 301 25.81 11.83 45.96
N ALA A 302 24.54 11.67 46.38
CA ALA A 302 23.43 12.58 46.08
C ALA A 302 23.74 14.07 46.43
N LYS A 303 24.50 14.32 47.48
CA LYS A 303 24.95 15.69 47.89
C LYS A 303 25.84 16.37 46.85
N ASP A 304 26.45 15.63 45.95
CA ASP A 304 27.35 16.15 44.89
C ASP A 304 26.68 16.19 43.51
N HIS A 305 25.42 15.78 43.36
CA HIS A 305 24.69 15.80 42.10
C HIS A 305 24.53 17.20 41.49
N GLU A 306 24.26 18.21 42.36
CA GLU A 306 24.12 19.60 41.89
C GLU A 306 25.43 20.15 41.34
N LYS A 307 26.55 19.91 42.03
CA LYS A 307 27.91 20.30 41.54
C LYS A 307 28.24 19.62 40.20
N LEU A 308 27.86 18.33 40.10
CA LEU A 308 28.08 17.60 38.85
C LEU A 308 27.22 18.20 37.71
N ALA A 309 25.93 18.49 37.98
CA ALA A 309 25.04 19.09 37.01
C ALA A 309 25.54 20.46 36.52
N GLU A 310 25.96 21.37 37.43
CA GLU A 310 26.52 22.68 37.12
C GLU A 310 27.84 22.57 36.36
N GLY A 311 28.71 21.63 36.71
CA GLY A 311 29.99 21.39 36.07
C GLY A 311 29.89 20.87 34.63
N VAL A 312 28.80 20.16 34.31
CA VAL A 312 28.66 19.43 33.05
C VAL A 312 27.66 20.03 32.08
N PHE A 313 26.51 20.51 32.58
CA PHE A 313 25.38 20.91 31.74
C PHE A 313 25.17 22.42 31.67
N VAL A 314 24.50 22.85 30.62
CA VAL A 314 23.99 24.20 30.43
C VAL A 314 22.54 24.16 29.95
N LYS A 315 21.70 24.98 30.54
CA LYS A 315 20.30 25.11 30.13
C LYS A 315 20.20 25.93 28.83
N ASN A 316 19.47 25.44 27.88
CA ASN A 316 19.19 26.09 26.58
C ASN A 316 17.69 26.04 26.25
N ALA A 317 17.29 26.53 25.10
CA ALA A 317 15.87 26.59 24.70
C ALA A 317 15.19 25.19 24.54
N SER A 318 15.98 24.14 24.32
CA SER A 318 15.50 22.75 24.14
C SER A 318 15.72 21.85 25.37
N GLY A 319 16.01 22.43 26.53
CA GLY A 319 16.30 21.70 27.77
C GLY A 319 17.74 21.85 28.22
N TYR A 320 18.36 20.81 28.71
CA TYR A 320 19.76 20.80 29.09
C TYR A 320 20.64 20.16 28.00
N GLY A 321 21.82 20.73 27.78
CA GLY A 321 22.83 20.16 26.89
C GLY A 321 24.20 20.18 27.56
N VAL A 322 25.09 19.30 27.10
CA VAL A 322 26.47 19.24 27.61
C VAL A 322 27.23 20.50 27.27
N GLN A 323 27.97 21.04 28.24
CA GLN A 323 28.91 22.15 28.00
C GLN A 323 29.99 21.71 27.00
N GLY A 324 30.24 22.56 25.96
CA GLY A 324 31.16 22.21 24.90
C GLY A 324 32.49 21.58 25.35
N PRO A 325 33.19 22.07 26.37
CA PRO A 325 34.46 21.47 26.81
C PRO A 325 34.33 20.10 27.50
N VAL A 326 33.12 19.69 27.91
CA VAL A 326 32.92 18.44 28.68
C VAL A 326 32.76 17.24 27.76
N ALA A 327 32.21 17.43 26.57
CA ALA A 327 32.01 16.32 25.63
C ALA A 327 33.38 15.65 25.30
N GLY A 328 33.48 14.34 25.55
CA GLY A 328 34.69 13.53 25.37
C GLY A 328 35.74 13.70 26.46
N MET A 329 35.46 14.42 27.54
CA MET A 329 36.32 14.52 28.68
C MET A 329 36.30 13.23 29.52
N SER A 330 37.42 12.80 30.05
CA SER A 330 37.52 11.63 30.93
C SER A 330 36.73 11.84 32.24
N GLY A 331 36.23 10.75 32.84
CA GLY A 331 35.50 10.79 34.13
C GLY A 331 36.32 11.48 35.24
N GLN A 332 37.63 11.25 35.31
CA GLN A 332 38.53 11.90 36.28
C GLN A 332 38.57 13.42 36.09
N ASN A 333 38.66 13.92 34.85
CA ASN A 333 38.68 15.33 34.56
C ASN A 333 37.33 16.02 34.82
N ILE A 334 36.23 15.29 34.57
CA ILE A 334 34.87 15.76 34.93
C ILE A 334 34.73 15.89 36.45
N ALA A 335 35.16 14.87 37.18
CA ALA A 335 35.15 14.89 38.64
C ALA A 335 35.94 16.09 39.20
N LYS A 336 37.15 16.30 38.68
CA LYS A 336 38.01 17.47 39.03
C LYS A 336 37.30 18.80 38.72
N ARG A 337 36.63 18.89 37.55
CA ARG A 337 35.92 20.09 37.16
C ARG A 337 34.72 20.39 38.05
N ALA A 338 34.02 19.34 38.52
CA ALA A 338 32.87 19.42 39.44
C ALA A 338 33.32 19.49 40.92
N GLU A 339 34.62 19.53 41.20
CA GLU A 339 35.17 19.51 42.56
C GLU A 339 34.74 18.30 43.41
N ILE A 340 34.63 17.14 42.77
CA ILE A 340 34.30 15.85 43.36
C ILE A 340 35.55 15.00 43.47
N LYS A 341 35.79 14.43 44.64
CA LYS A 341 36.89 13.50 44.87
C LYS A 341 36.51 12.08 44.43
N VAL A 342 37.19 11.58 43.43
CA VAL A 342 37.00 10.23 42.88
C VAL A 342 38.30 9.44 42.95
N PRO A 343 38.32 8.17 43.37
CA PRO A 343 39.51 7.34 43.33
C PRO A 343 40.08 7.23 41.91
N ALA A 344 41.43 7.12 41.82
CA ALA A 344 42.11 7.18 40.53
C ALA A 344 41.84 5.95 39.64
N ASP A 345 41.42 4.87 40.19
CA ASP A 345 41.00 3.63 39.52
C ASP A 345 39.58 3.64 38.98
N LYS A 346 38.81 4.73 39.19
CA LYS A 346 37.43 4.89 38.76
C LYS A 346 37.36 5.85 37.57
N ASP A 347 36.79 5.43 36.49
CA ASP A 347 36.75 6.16 35.20
C ASP A 347 35.36 6.48 34.68
N VAL A 348 34.33 5.79 35.17
CA VAL A 348 32.91 6.04 34.87
C VAL A 348 32.19 6.58 36.12
N LEU A 349 31.50 7.71 36.00
CA LEU A 349 30.74 8.30 37.10
C LEU A 349 29.26 7.96 36.91
N MET A 350 28.68 7.25 37.89
CA MET A 350 27.26 6.91 37.89
C MET A 350 26.53 7.59 39.05
N PHE A 351 25.24 7.86 38.86
CA PHE A 351 24.41 8.49 39.90
C PHE A 351 22.99 7.96 39.85
N GLU A 352 22.46 7.68 41.02
CA GLU A 352 21.08 7.16 41.17
C GLU A 352 20.08 8.31 41.04
N LEU A 353 19.03 8.08 40.23
CA LEU A 353 17.93 9.01 40.00
C LEU A 353 16.58 8.31 40.12
N ASP A 354 15.58 9.05 40.55
CA ASP A 354 14.20 8.60 40.50
C ASP A 354 13.52 9.02 39.17
N LYS A 355 12.43 8.36 38.81
CA LYS A 355 11.58 8.74 37.65
C LYS A 355 11.19 10.21 37.63
N LYS A 356 10.96 10.82 38.82
CA LYS A 356 10.64 12.26 38.99
C LYS A 356 11.75 13.21 38.52
N ASN A 357 13.00 12.75 38.42
CA ASN A 357 14.14 13.53 37.97
C ASN A 357 14.30 13.58 36.44
N ILE A 358 13.45 12.86 35.70
CA ILE A 358 13.45 12.92 34.23
C ILE A 358 13.00 14.32 33.80
N GLY A 359 13.80 14.99 32.98
CA GLY A 359 13.63 16.39 32.60
C GLY A 359 14.64 17.33 33.26
N GLU A 360 15.40 16.84 34.25
CA GLU A 360 16.52 17.57 34.87
C GLU A 360 17.85 17.35 34.12
N ALA A 361 18.86 18.13 34.48
CA ALA A 361 20.18 18.14 33.81
C ALA A 361 20.81 16.73 33.71
N LEU A 362 20.81 15.98 34.82
CA LEU A 362 21.44 14.67 34.90
C LEU A 362 20.72 13.59 34.11
N SER A 363 19.47 13.80 33.65
CA SER A 363 18.75 12.88 32.77
C SER A 363 18.97 13.15 31.28
N SER A 364 19.74 14.19 30.93
CA SER A 364 20.05 14.59 29.55
C SER A 364 21.21 13.80 28.93
N GLU A 365 21.40 13.95 27.59
CA GLU A 365 22.56 13.42 26.87
C GLU A 365 23.87 13.91 27.47
N LYS A 366 24.83 13.00 27.64
CA LYS A 366 26.07 13.29 28.40
C LYS A 366 27.33 13.39 27.56
N LEU A 367 27.42 12.65 26.43
CA LEU A 367 28.60 12.58 25.56
C LEU A 367 29.92 12.44 26.34
N SER A 368 29.92 11.66 27.43
CA SER A 368 31.01 11.52 28.39
C SER A 368 30.80 10.26 29.24
N PRO A 369 31.80 9.81 30.03
CA PRO A 369 31.69 8.64 30.90
C PRO A 369 30.78 8.89 32.15
N LEU A 370 29.60 9.42 31.90
CA LEU A 370 28.55 9.68 32.91
C LEU A 370 27.35 8.78 32.66
N LEU A 371 26.71 8.25 33.71
CA LEU A 371 25.59 7.33 33.61
C LEU A 371 24.53 7.58 34.68
N SER A 372 23.29 7.82 34.26
CA SER A 372 22.15 7.84 35.17
C SER A 372 21.65 6.42 35.43
N VAL A 373 21.37 6.08 36.67
CA VAL A 373 20.85 4.76 37.06
C VAL A 373 19.48 4.91 37.67
N TYR A 374 18.51 4.16 37.14
CA TYR A 374 17.13 4.09 37.60
C TYR A 374 16.80 2.64 38.00
N GLN A 375 15.93 2.48 38.99
CA GLN A 375 15.40 1.16 39.37
C GLN A 375 13.97 1.01 38.89
N ALA A 376 13.61 -0.16 38.34
CA ALA A 376 12.24 -0.50 37.94
C ALA A 376 11.70 -1.67 38.75
N GLY A 377 10.49 -1.56 39.24
CA GLY A 377 9.81 -2.59 40.02
C GLY A 377 9.16 -3.70 39.17
N SER A 378 8.96 -3.45 37.88
CA SER A 378 8.42 -4.41 36.92
C SER A 378 8.93 -4.11 35.51
N ARG A 379 8.67 -5.02 34.55
CA ARG A 379 8.96 -4.83 33.11
C ARG A 379 8.20 -3.62 32.54
N GLU A 380 6.95 -3.44 32.93
CA GLU A 380 6.11 -2.32 32.47
C GLU A 380 6.66 -0.97 32.96
N GLU A 381 7.05 -0.88 34.23
CA GLU A 381 7.69 0.33 34.77
C GLU A 381 9.03 0.61 34.10
N GLY A 382 9.80 -0.46 33.76
CA GLY A 382 11.03 -0.34 32.98
C GLY A 382 10.81 0.31 31.62
N ILE A 383 9.78 -0.14 30.89
CA ILE A 383 9.35 0.47 29.62
C ILE A 383 8.94 1.94 29.83
N GLU A 384 8.14 2.24 30.86
CA GLU A 384 7.69 3.61 31.12
C GLU A 384 8.86 4.57 31.37
N ILE A 385 9.86 4.15 32.15
CA ILE A 385 11.05 4.97 32.45
C ILE A 385 11.86 5.21 31.16
N VAL A 386 12.12 4.15 30.37
CA VAL A 386 12.83 4.27 29.10
C VAL A 386 12.11 5.21 28.14
N ARG A 387 10.79 5.05 27.98
CA ARG A 387 9.97 5.95 27.16
C ARG A 387 10.04 7.40 27.64
N ALA A 388 9.94 7.63 28.92
CA ALA A 388 10.03 8.98 29.49
C ALA A 388 11.39 9.64 29.20
N LEU A 389 12.50 8.88 29.28
CA LEU A 389 13.85 9.34 28.96
C LEU A 389 13.99 9.71 27.48
N LEU A 390 13.54 8.81 26.59
CA LEU A 390 13.56 9.05 25.14
C LEU A 390 12.70 10.24 24.73
N ASN A 391 11.48 10.36 25.29
CA ASN A 391 10.58 11.46 24.97
C ASN A 391 11.05 12.80 25.53
N TYR A 392 11.82 12.80 26.61
CA TYR A 392 12.46 14.01 27.10
C TYR A 392 13.55 14.49 26.14
N GLN A 393 14.42 13.58 25.69
CA GLN A 393 15.51 13.88 24.74
C GLN A 393 15.96 12.59 24.04
N GLY A 394 16.20 12.64 22.73
CA GLY A 394 16.74 11.51 21.96
C GLY A 394 15.67 10.61 21.33
N ALA A 395 14.41 11.03 21.25
CA ALA A 395 13.36 10.29 20.58
C ALA A 395 13.78 9.87 19.16
N GLY A 396 13.53 8.60 18.84
CA GLY A 396 13.87 7.98 17.57
C GLY A 396 15.34 7.54 17.41
N HIS A 397 16.25 7.81 18.38
CA HIS A 397 17.65 7.45 18.22
C HIS A 397 17.87 5.96 18.44
N ASN A 398 18.10 5.49 19.65
CA ASN A 398 18.23 4.08 20.01
C ASN A 398 17.74 3.83 21.44
N ALA A 399 17.32 2.59 21.68
CA ALA A 399 17.08 2.02 22.98
C ALA A 399 17.68 0.62 23.03
N ALA A 400 18.03 0.13 24.22
CA ALA A 400 18.60 -1.19 24.37
C ALA A 400 17.92 -2.00 25.48
N ILE A 401 18.10 -3.31 25.38
CA ILE A 401 17.65 -4.26 26.41
C ILE A 401 18.73 -5.33 26.63
N GLN A 402 19.04 -5.58 27.89
CA GLN A 402 19.84 -6.74 28.31
C GLN A 402 18.89 -7.77 28.91
N ILE A 403 18.85 -8.99 28.37
CA ILE A 403 17.86 -10.02 28.70
C ILE A 403 18.45 -11.41 28.56
N GLY A 404 17.93 -12.41 29.28
CA GLY A 404 18.46 -13.78 29.29
C GLY A 404 18.36 -14.51 27.96
N ALA A 405 17.27 -14.33 27.22
CA ALA A 405 17.07 -14.92 25.89
C ALA A 405 16.72 -13.84 24.86
N GLN A 406 17.43 -13.78 23.73
CA GLN A 406 17.22 -12.77 22.68
C GLN A 406 15.89 -12.93 21.96
N ASP A 407 15.28 -14.11 21.95
CA ASP A 407 13.99 -14.44 21.37
C ASP A 407 12.83 -14.39 22.37
N ASP A 408 13.05 -13.85 23.58
CA ASP A 408 11.98 -13.63 24.55
C ASP A 408 10.89 -12.74 23.94
N PRO A 409 9.60 -13.13 24.00
CA PRO A 409 8.48 -12.33 23.53
C PRO A 409 8.44 -10.90 24.09
N PHE A 410 9.04 -10.67 25.25
CA PHE A 410 9.17 -9.34 25.85
C PHE A 410 10.03 -8.38 25.01
N VAL A 411 11.02 -8.88 24.28
CA VAL A 411 11.84 -8.05 23.36
C VAL A 411 10.95 -7.35 22.33
N LYS A 412 9.97 -8.08 21.78
CA LYS A 412 9.01 -7.50 20.84
C LYS A 412 8.08 -6.49 21.53
N GLN A 413 7.57 -6.81 22.71
CA GLN A 413 6.75 -5.90 23.51
C GLN A 413 7.51 -4.60 23.85
N TYR A 414 8.78 -4.73 24.23
CA TYR A 414 9.66 -3.59 24.48
C TYR A 414 9.85 -2.75 23.22
N ALA A 415 10.17 -3.37 22.10
CA ALA A 415 10.37 -2.70 20.81
C ALA A 415 9.12 -1.97 20.32
N ASP A 416 7.93 -2.58 20.48
CA ASP A 416 6.65 -1.96 20.09
C ASP A 416 6.29 -0.76 20.99
N ALA A 417 6.80 -0.73 22.23
CA ALA A 417 6.44 0.30 23.22
C ALA A 417 7.35 1.55 23.21
N VAL A 418 8.59 1.46 22.72
CA VAL A 418 9.56 2.57 22.79
C VAL A 418 9.72 3.29 21.46
N GLU A 419 9.81 4.61 21.49
CA GLU A 419 9.99 5.45 20.32
C GLU A 419 11.49 5.55 19.93
N ALA A 420 12.05 4.45 19.39
CA ALA A 420 13.44 4.36 18.93
C ALA A 420 13.54 3.63 17.59
N SER A 421 14.41 4.10 16.71
CA SER A 421 14.64 3.47 15.39
C SER A 421 15.50 2.22 15.46
N ARG A 422 16.28 2.06 16.51
CA ARG A 422 17.18 0.94 16.77
C ARG A 422 16.91 0.38 18.16
N ILE A 423 16.62 -0.91 18.23
CA ILE A 423 16.48 -1.66 19.47
C ILE A 423 17.65 -2.62 19.53
N LEU A 424 18.56 -2.40 20.48
CA LEU A 424 19.77 -3.20 20.62
C LEU A 424 19.57 -4.25 21.73
N VAL A 425 19.90 -5.49 21.45
CA VAL A 425 19.67 -6.60 22.37
C VAL A 425 20.99 -7.26 22.74
N ASN A 426 21.34 -7.27 24.03
CA ASN A 426 22.53 -7.94 24.57
C ASN A 426 23.84 -7.54 23.89
N GLN A 427 24.04 -6.25 23.68
CA GLN A 427 25.25 -5.68 23.06
C GLN A 427 25.52 -4.25 23.54
N PRO A 428 26.77 -3.74 23.45
CA PRO A 428 27.09 -2.35 23.81
C PRO A 428 26.55 -1.38 22.75
N ASP A 429 25.83 -0.33 23.19
CA ASP A 429 25.13 0.60 22.28
C ASP A 429 26.07 1.42 21.39
N SER A 430 27.26 1.78 21.89
CA SER A 430 28.24 2.58 21.12
C SER A 430 28.73 1.84 19.87
N ILE A 431 28.78 0.52 19.89
CA ILE A 431 29.21 -0.35 18.78
C ILE A 431 27.98 -0.80 17.98
N GLY A 432 26.99 -1.40 18.64
CA GLY A 432 25.79 -1.92 17.99
C GLY A 432 24.99 -0.84 17.29
N GLY A 433 24.85 0.36 17.86
CA GLY A 433 24.05 1.44 17.26
C GLY A 433 24.62 1.99 15.95
N VAL A 434 25.93 2.00 15.78
CA VAL A 434 26.56 2.41 14.51
C VAL A 434 26.55 1.28 13.46
N GLY A 435 26.22 0.05 13.88
CA GLY A 435 26.18 -1.14 13.04
C GLY A 435 27.54 -1.87 12.95
N ASP A 436 27.45 -3.15 12.83
CA ASP A 436 28.63 -4.02 12.70
C ASP A 436 28.33 -5.12 11.68
N ILE A 437 29.27 -5.38 10.80
CA ILE A 437 29.17 -6.43 9.79
C ILE A 437 29.30 -7.86 10.36
N TYR A 438 29.67 -8.01 11.60
CA TYR A 438 29.93 -9.32 12.25
C TYR A 438 28.91 -9.70 13.30
N THR A 439 28.40 -8.73 14.05
CA THR A 439 27.62 -9.00 15.27
C THR A 439 26.17 -8.58 15.20
N ASP A 440 25.79 -7.68 14.31
CA ASP A 440 24.40 -7.29 14.10
C ASP A 440 24.04 -7.06 12.62
N ALA A 441 22.74 -6.84 12.36
CA ALA A 441 22.21 -6.65 11.02
C ALA A 441 22.12 -5.18 10.60
N LEU A 442 22.53 -4.22 11.44
CA LEU A 442 22.51 -2.81 11.13
C LEU A 442 23.66 -2.47 10.18
N ARG A 443 23.37 -1.71 9.12
CA ARG A 443 24.42 -1.24 8.22
C ARG A 443 25.37 -0.30 8.94
N PRO A 444 26.70 -0.49 8.83
CA PRO A 444 27.71 0.43 9.35
C PRO A 444 27.47 1.88 8.88
N SER A 445 27.30 2.80 9.82
CA SER A 445 26.99 4.20 9.55
C SER A 445 27.39 5.13 10.69
N LEU A 446 27.82 6.35 10.33
CA LEU A 446 28.03 7.44 11.27
C LEU A 446 26.93 8.52 11.17
N THR A 447 25.80 8.17 10.54
CA THR A 447 24.59 9.01 10.47
C THR A 447 23.39 8.15 10.78
N LEU A 448 22.87 8.27 12.00
CA LEU A 448 21.88 7.40 12.59
C LEU A 448 20.50 8.05 12.52
N GLY A 449 19.69 7.73 11.51
CA GLY A 449 18.35 8.29 11.33
C GLY A 449 17.44 8.06 12.53
N THR A 450 16.60 9.04 12.85
CA THR A 450 15.74 9.06 14.05
C THR A 450 14.24 9.00 13.73
N GLY A 451 13.89 8.85 12.47
CA GLY A 451 12.48 8.78 12.02
C GLY A 451 11.67 10.03 12.39
N SER A 452 10.36 9.93 12.23
CA SER A 452 9.44 11.01 12.58
C SER A 452 9.47 11.39 14.07
N TRP A 453 9.81 10.45 14.94
CA TRP A 453 10.00 10.71 16.39
C TRP A 453 11.07 11.78 16.63
N GLY A 454 12.20 11.70 15.91
CA GLY A 454 13.26 12.70 15.94
C GLY A 454 13.13 13.78 14.87
N LYS A 455 11.95 13.93 14.26
CA LYS A 455 11.64 14.88 13.16
C LYS A 455 12.57 14.74 11.96
N ASN A 456 12.90 13.50 11.61
CA ASN A 456 13.79 13.14 10.52
C ASN A 456 13.04 12.28 9.48
N SER A 457 13.39 12.41 8.21
CA SER A 457 12.87 11.57 7.12
C SER A 457 13.50 10.18 7.06
N LEU A 458 14.62 9.97 7.74
CA LEU A 458 15.37 8.72 7.78
C LEU A 458 15.19 8.04 9.14
N SER A 459 14.75 6.78 9.15
CA SER A 459 14.53 5.97 10.38
C SER A 459 15.52 4.80 10.54
N HIS A 460 16.56 4.73 9.71
CA HIS A 460 17.59 3.68 9.74
C HIS A 460 18.98 4.29 9.63
N ASN A 461 20.02 3.47 9.70
CA ASN A 461 21.40 3.88 9.48
C ASN A 461 21.58 4.32 8.01
N LEU A 462 22.06 5.56 7.78
CA LEU A 462 22.25 6.10 6.44
C LEU A 462 23.14 5.18 5.60
N SER A 463 22.67 4.87 4.41
CA SER A 463 23.34 3.97 3.46
C SER A 463 23.45 4.60 2.06
N THR A 464 24.06 3.88 1.14
CA THR A 464 24.15 4.26 -0.28
C THR A 464 22.80 4.43 -0.94
N TYR A 465 21.79 3.61 -0.58
CA TYR A 465 20.46 3.66 -1.18
C TYR A 465 19.69 4.93 -0.85
N ASP A 466 20.01 5.57 0.28
CA ASP A 466 19.39 6.84 0.70
C ASP A 466 19.93 8.05 -0.11
N LEU A 467 21.05 7.85 -0.81
CA LEU A 467 21.71 8.87 -1.62
C LEU A 467 21.48 8.68 -3.13
N LEU A 468 20.41 7.97 -3.49
CA LEU A 468 20.04 7.71 -4.88
C LEU A 468 18.62 8.19 -5.16
N ASN A 469 18.41 8.73 -6.35
CA ASN A 469 17.11 8.82 -6.98
C ASN A 469 16.81 7.49 -7.67
N ILE A 470 15.68 6.88 -7.38
CA ILE A 470 15.25 5.64 -8.01
C ILE A 470 14.29 5.95 -9.15
N LYS A 471 14.72 5.65 -10.39
CA LYS A 471 13.86 5.73 -11.58
C LYS A 471 13.19 4.38 -11.78
N THR A 472 11.87 4.36 -11.78
CA THR A 472 11.09 3.13 -12.00
C THR A 472 10.61 3.05 -13.44
N VAL A 473 11.03 2.00 -14.15
CA VAL A 473 10.46 1.62 -15.44
C VAL A 473 9.34 0.63 -15.19
N ALA A 474 8.12 1.05 -15.43
CA ALA A 474 6.93 0.22 -15.31
C ALA A 474 6.43 -0.15 -16.71
N ARG A 475 6.38 -1.45 -17.01
CA ARG A 475 5.84 -1.96 -18.26
C ARG A 475 4.38 -2.32 -18.11
N ARG A 476 3.63 -2.15 -19.18
CA ARG A 476 2.24 -2.62 -19.22
C ARG A 476 2.20 -4.14 -19.02
N ARG A 477 1.28 -4.60 -18.18
CA ARG A 477 1.04 -6.03 -17.92
C ARG A 477 -0.44 -6.30 -17.87
N ASN A 478 -0.83 -7.40 -18.47
CA ASN A 478 -2.15 -7.95 -18.30
C ASN A 478 -2.14 -8.95 -17.15
N ARG A 479 -3.07 -8.81 -16.22
CA ARG A 479 -3.28 -9.80 -15.15
C ARG A 479 -4.03 -11.00 -15.72
N PRO A 480 -3.85 -12.20 -15.14
CA PRO A 480 -4.64 -13.36 -15.53
C PRO A 480 -6.13 -13.05 -15.50
N GLN A 481 -6.84 -13.49 -16.53
CA GLN A 481 -8.29 -13.49 -16.62
C GLN A 481 -8.79 -14.91 -16.44
N TRP A 482 -10.05 -15.07 -16.09
CA TRP A 482 -10.67 -16.38 -15.92
C TRP A 482 -12.10 -16.36 -16.44
N VAL A 483 -12.62 -17.54 -16.71
CA VAL A 483 -14.02 -17.80 -17.03
C VAL A 483 -14.60 -18.64 -15.93
N ARG A 484 -15.79 -18.27 -15.44
CA ARG A 484 -16.55 -19.02 -14.45
C ARG A 484 -17.94 -19.32 -14.98
N LEU A 485 -18.36 -20.54 -14.81
CA LEU A 485 -19.68 -21.06 -15.18
C LEU A 485 -20.19 -21.95 -14.05
N PRO A 486 -21.47 -22.37 -14.07
CA PRO A 486 -21.94 -23.52 -13.28
C PRO A 486 -21.02 -24.72 -13.47
N LYS A 487 -20.94 -25.56 -12.45
CA LYS A 487 -20.18 -26.82 -12.54
C LYS A 487 -20.71 -27.70 -13.66
N ASP A 488 -22.05 -27.83 -13.75
CA ASP A 488 -22.72 -28.64 -14.72
C ASP A 488 -23.91 -27.89 -15.36
N ILE A 489 -24.10 -28.05 -16.67
CA ILE A 489 -25.24 -27.51 -17.43
C ILE A 489 -25.86 -28.66 -18.19
N TYR A 490 -27.07 -29.08 -17.76
CA TYR A 490 -27.84 -30.10 -18.42
C TYR A 490 -28.86 -29.46 -19.38
N TYR A 491 -28.97 -29.96 -20.58
CA TYR A 491 -29.81 -29.42 -21.64
C TYR A 491 -30.47 -30.53 -22.44
N GLU A 492 -31.42 -30.20 -23.30
CA GLU A 492 -32.38 -31.01 -24.06
C GLU A 492 -33.66 -31.35 -23.29
N SER A 493 -34.71 -31.76 -24.06
CA SER A 493 -35.98 -32.15 -23.48
C SER A 493 -35.81 -33.29 -22.50
N ASN A 494 -36.47 -33.19 -21.37
CA ASN A 494 -36.39 -34.09 -20.23
C ASN A 494 -35.05 -34.05 -19.45
N SER A 495 -34.18 -33.06 -19.63
CA SER A 495 -33.00 -32.89 -18.77
C SER A 495 -33.33 -32.72 -17.29
N ILE A 496 -34.59 -32.41 -16.95
CA ILE A 496 -35.12 -32.43 -15.57
C ILE A 496 -34.90 -33.77 -14.86
N THR A 497 -34.84 -34.90 -15.61
CA THR A 497 -34.62 -36.24 -15.03
C THR A 497 -33.28 -36.35 -14.28
N TYR A 498 -32.31 -35.45 -14.53
CA TYR A 498 -31.05 -35.38 -13.75
C TYR A 498 -31.32 -35.21 -12.25
N LEU A 499 -32.46 -34.66 -11.84
CA LEU A 499 -32.80 -34.54 -10.43
C LEU A 499 -32.90 -35.90 -9.71
N GLN A 500 -33.14 -37.00 -10.42
CA GLN A 500 -33.13 -38.35 -9.87
C GLN A 500 -31.72 -38.79 -9.42
N ASP A 501 -30.67 -38.31 -10.15
CA ASP A 501 -29.28 -38.68 -9.97
C ASP A 501 -28.49 -37.59 -9.22
N LEU A 502 -29.17 -36.56 -8.72
CA LEU A 502 -28.51 -35.45 -8.01
C LEU A 502 -27.82 -35.95 -6.72
N GLU A 503 -26.53 -35.81 -6.65
CA GLU A 503 -25.74 -36.30 -5.52
C GLU A 503 -25.95 -35.42 -4.26
N ASN A 504 -25.84 -36.03 -3.08
CA ASN A 504 -25.86 -35.36 -1.78
C ASN A 504 -27.15 -34.59 -1.47
N VAL A 505 -28.27 -34.97 -2.07
CA VAL A 505 -29.58 -34.38 -1.79
C VAL A 505 -30.38 -35.25 -0.82
N SER A 506 -30.84 -34.67 0.27
CA SER A 506 -31.77 -35.27 1.22
C SER A 506 -32.92 -34.32 1.62
N ARG A 507 -32.70 -33.00 1.45
CA ARG A 507 -33.62 -31.94 1.81
C ARG A 507 -33.63 -30.84 0.76
N ALA A 508 -34.54 -30.90 -0.21
CA ALA A 508 -34.65 -29.91 -1.29
C ALA A 508 -35.66 -28.80 -0.96
N PHE A 509 -35.23 -27.54 -1.04
CA PHE A 509 -36.10 -26.37 -0.89
C PHE A 509 -36.37 -25.75 -2.26
N ILE A 510 -37.65 -25.76 -2.69
CA ILE A 510 -38.04 -25.26 -4.02
C ILE A 510 -38.51 -23.82 -3.89
N VAL A 511 -37.96 -22.93 -4.71
CA VAL A 511 -38.33 -21.51 -4.83
C VAL A 511 -38.93 -21.31 -6.22
N ALA A 512 -40.19 -20.90 -6.28
CA ALA A 512 -40.94 -20.76 -7.53
C ALA A 512 -41.95 -19.60 -7.46
N ASP A 513 -42.39 -19.14 -8.63
CA ASP A 513 -43.52 -18.22 -8.74
C ASP A 513 -44.86 -18.97 -8.84
N PRO A 514 -46.03 -18.29 -8.62
CA PRO A 514 -47.35 -18.93 -8.68
C PRO A 514 -47.64 -19.59 -10.02
N GLY A 515 -47.10 -19.08 -11.11
CA GLY A 515 -47.31 -19.65 -12.45
C GLY A 515 -46.72 -21.05 -12.55
N MET A 516 -45.53 -21.27 -11.95
CA MET A 516 -44.89 -22.59 -11.97
C MET A 516 -45.66 -23.65 -11.22
N VAL A 517 -46.33 -23.25 -10.16
CA VAL A 517 -47.27 -24.12 -9.42
C VAL A 517 -48.48 -24.44 -10.29
N GLN A 518 -49.12 -23.43 -10.88
CA GLN A 518 -50.33 -23.57 -11.70
C GLN A 518 -50.11 -24.39 -12.96
N PHE A 519 -48.96 -24.30 -13.59
CA PHE A 519 -48.58 -25.07 -14.79
C PHE A 519 -48.13 -26.50 -14.47
N GLY A 520 -48.10 -26.91 -13.19
CA GLY A 520 -47.68 -28.24 -12.76
C GLY A 520 -46.17 -28.50 -12.91
N PHE A 521 -45.37 -27.43 -13.05
CA PHE A 521 -43.90 -27.54 -13.18
C PHE A 521 -43.26 -27.94 -11.86
N VAL A 522 -43.78 -27.47 -10.74
CA VAL A 522 -43.36 -27.94 -9.40
C VAL A 522 -43.61 -29.42 -9.23
N ASP A 523 -44.79 -29.93 -9.68
CA ASP A 523 -45.11 -31.36 -9.59
C ASP A 523 -44.12 -32.23 -10.41
N LYS A 524 -43.67 -31.75 -11.59
CA LYS A 524 -42.60 -32.42 -12.35
C LYS A 524 -41.30 -32.57 -11.57
N ILE A 525 -40.91 -31.59 -10.76
CA ILE A 525 -39.72 -31.66 -9.88
C ILE A 525 -39.97 -32.70 -8.77
N LEU A 526 -41.13 -32.65 -8.13
CA LEU A 526 -41.49 -33.56 -7.05
C LEU A 526 -41.51 -35.02 -7.57
N ASP A 527 -42.03 -35.24 -8.78
CA ASP A 527 -42.01 -36.56 -9.42
C ASP A 527 -40.58 -37.10 -9.64
N GLN A 528 -39.60 -36.24 -10.00
CA GLN A 528 -38.22 -36.68 -10.14
C GLN A 528 -37.64 -37.11 -8.79
N PHE A 529 -37.88 -36.35 -7.72
CA PHE A 529 -37.42 -36.71 -6.39
C PHE A 529 -38.09 -37.96 -5.83
N ASN A 530 -39.37 -38.23 -6.22
CA ASN A 530 -40.03 -39.47 -5.88
C ASN A 530 -39.45 -40.72 -6.58
N LEU A 531 -38.77 -40.50 -7.71
CA LEU A 531 -38.08 -41.55 -8.46
C LEU A 531 -36.59 -41.70 -8.05
N SER A 532 -36.06 -40.81 -7.22
CA SER A 532 -34.70 -40.89 -6.71
C SER A 532 -34.47 -42.16 -5.88
N ALA A 533 -33.25 -42.70 -5.94
CA ALA A 533 -32.84 -43.89 -5.18
C ALA A 533 -32.89 -43.68 -3.66
N THR A 534 -32.72 -42.44 -3.20
CA THR A 534 -32.84 -42.06 -1.80
C THR A 534 -34.00 -41.10 -1.58
N PRO A 535 -34.77 -41.25 -0.48
CA PRO A 535 -35.88 -40.35 -0.19
C PRO A 535 -35.44 -38.91 0.02
N VAL A 536 -36.04 -37.99 -0.72
CA VAL A 536 -35.76 -36.54 -0.61
C VAL A 536 -36.96 -35.87 0.08
N LYS A 537 -36.70 -35.16 1.19
CA LYS A 537 -37.71 -34.29 1.81
C LYS A 537 -37.77 -32.98 1.06
N THR A 538 -38.96 -32.51 0.73
CA THR A 538 -39.15 -31.25 -0.01
C THR A 538 -39.89 -30.21 0.79
N SER A 539 -39.63 -28.94 0.53
CA SER A 539 -40.41 -27.79 0.97
C SER A 539 -40.52 -26.82 -0.18
N LEU A 540 -41.64 -26.10 -0.27
CA LEU A 540 -41.94 -25.20 -1.39
C LEU A 540 -42.22 -23.77 -0.89
N TYR A 541 -41.54 -22.79 -1.47
CA TYR A 541 -41.97 -21.40 -1.50
C TYR A 541 -42.48 -21.07 -2.92
N GLY A 542 -43.81 -21.10 -3.12
CA GLY A 542 -44.43 -21.01 -4.45
C GLY A 542 -45.08 -19.65 -4.76
N THR A 543 -44.65 -18.57 -4.10
CA THR A 543 -45.29 -17.25 -4.17
C THR A 543 -44.31 -16.10 -4.50
N VAL A 544 -43.20 -16.39 -5.21
CA VAL A 544 -42.27 -15.36 -5.65
C VAL A 544 -42.98 -14.36 -6.57
N ARG A 545 -42.86 -13.07 -6.26
CA ARG A 545 -43.47 -11.99 -7.06
C ARG A 545 -42.56 -11.61 -8.21
N PRO A 546 -43.10 -11.04 -9.30
CA PRO A 546 -42.29 -10.27 -10.22
C PRO A 546 -41.50 -9.16 -9.47
N ASP A 547 -40.24 -8.95 -9.82
CA ASP A 547 -39.36 -8.01 -9.12
C ASP A 547 -39.26 -8.30 -7.60
N PRO A 548 -38.60 -9.40 -7.20
CA PRO A 548 -38.58 -9.83 -5.81
C PRO A 548 -37.95 -8.75 -4.90
N THR A 549 -38.52 -8.61 -3.70
CA THR A 549 -38.06 -7.60 -2.75
C THR A 549 -37.08 -8.16 -1.72
N ILE A 550 -36.38 -7.24 -1.03
CA ILE A 550 -35.45 -7.62 0.06
C ILE A 550 -36.22 -8.42 1.14
N SER A 551 -37.40 -7.91 1.55
CA SER A 551 -38.22 -8.58 2.57
C SER A 551 -38.62 -9.98 2.13
N GLN A 552 -38.95 -10.17 0.85
CA GLN A 552 -39.30 -11.49 0.33
C GLN A 552 -38.10 -12.45 0.33
N ALA A 553 -36.91 -12.00 -0.07
CA ALA A 553 -35.73 -12.85 -0.02
C ALA A 553 -35.33 -13.25 1.42
N VAL A 554 -35.52 -12.35 2.37
CA VAL A 554 -35.32 -12.63 3.81
C VAL A 554 -36.34 -13.64 4.34
N ASP A 555 -37.59 -13.48 3.94
CA ASP A 555 -38.65 -14.46 4.33
C ASP A 555 -38.34 -15.87 3.81
N ILE A 556 -37.94 -16.00 2.53
CA ILE A 556 -37.53 -17.29 1.95
C ILE A 556 -36.31 -17.83 2.74
N ALA A 557 -35.32 -17.02 3.08
CA ALA A 557 -34.15 -17.45 3.83
C ALA A 557 -34.49 -17.90 5.26
N ARG A 558 -35.44 -17.23 5.93
CA ARG A 558 -35.98 -17.69 7.24
C ARG A 558 -36.66 -19.06 7.15
N GLN A 559 -37.45 -19.30 6.11
CA GLN A 559 -38.06 -20.60 5.88
C GLN A 559 -37.01 -21.67 5.55
N MET A 560 -35.95 -21.33 4.78
CA MET A 560 -34.81 -22.21 4.58
C MET A 560 -34.08 -22.51 5.91
N ALA A 561 -33.89 -21.54 6.79
CA ALA A 561 -33.25 -21.75 8.09
C ALA A 561 -34.03 -22.70 8.99
N ALA A 562 -35.36 -22.64 8.93
CA ALA A 562 -36.24 -23.59 9.62
C ALA A 562 -36.22 -24.99 9.00
N PHE A 563 -36.22 -25.10 7.67
CA PHE A 563 -36.20 -26.36 6.94
C PHE A 563 -34.80 -27.02 6.89
N LYS A 564 -33.70 -26.24 6.88
CA LYS A 564 -32.32 -26.69 6.76
C LYS A 564 -32.03 -27.50 5.51
N PRO A 565 -32.20 -26.93 4.30
CA PRO A 565 -31.95 -27.65 3.05
C PRO A 565 -30.45 -27.90 2.83
N ASP A 566 -30.12 -29.01 2.18
CA ASP A 566 -28.84 -29.25 1.53
C ASP A 566 -28.85 -28.82 0.05
N THR A 567 -30.05 -28.68 -0.51
CA THR A 567 -30.23 -28.29 -1.92
C THR A 567 -31.36 -27.27 -2.05
N VAL A 568 -31.12 -26.23 -2.86
CA VAL A 568 -32.17 -25.27 -3.27
C VAL A 568 -32.41 -25.43 -4.77
N ILE A 569 -33.69 -25.57 -5.14
CA ILE A 569 -34.13 -25.59 -6.53
C ILE A 569 -34.82 -24.27 -6.84
N ALA A 570 -34.20 -23.43 -7.66
CA ALA A 570 -34.80 -22.20 -8.17
C ALA A 570 -35.47 -22.49 -9.53
N LEU A 571 -36.80 -22.40 -9.59
CA LEU A 571 -37.64 -22.72 -10.77
C LEU A 571 -38.42 -21.49 -11.21
N GLY A 572 -38.21 -20.98 -12.42
CA GLY A 572 -39.00 -19.89 -12.97
C GLY A 572 -38.23 -18.97 -13.90
N GLY A 573 -38.77 -17.79 -14.14
CA GLY A 573 -38.06 -16.70 -14.84
C GLY A 573 -37.02 -16.03 -13.96
N GLY A 574 -36.37 -14.96 -14.46
CA GLY A 574 -35.30 -14.24 -13.73
C GLY A 574 -35.65 -13.92 -12.28
N SER A 575 -36.89 -13.45 -12.00
CA SER A 575 -37.33 -13.12 -10.64
C SER A 575 -37.27 -14.27 -9.67
N ALA A 576 -37.70 -15.45 -10.08
CA ALA A 576 -37.68 -16.67 -9.21
C ALA A 576 -36.23 -17.18 -9.02
N LEU A 577 -35.41 -17.14 -10.08
CA LEU A 577 -34.03 -17.54 -10.03
C LEU A 577 -33.22 -16.60 -9.11
N ASP A 578 -33.41 -15.28 -9.25
CA ASP A 578 -32.72 -14.26 -8.46
C ASP A 578 -33.14 -14.35 -6.98
N ALA A 579 -34.44 -14.51 -6.69
CA ALA A 579 -34.90 -14.74 -5.33
C ALA A 579 -34.29 -16.01 -4.70
N GLY A 580 -34.21 -17.11 -5.45
CA GLY A 580 -33.56 -18.34 -5.01
C GLY A 580 -32.07 -18.18 -4.71
N LYS A 581 -31.33 -17.46 -5.59
CA LYS A 581 -29.92 -17.14 -5.42
C LYS A 581 -29.65 -16.33 -4.14
N ILE A 582 -30.43 -15.25 -3.97
CA ILE A 582 -30.27 -14.33 -2.83
C ILE A 582 -30.69 -15.03 -1.53
N ALA A 583 -31.83 -15.74 -1.53
CA ALA A 583 -32.29 -16.43 -0.34
C ALA A 583 -31.32 -17.54 0.10
N ARG A 584 -30.77 -18.32 -0.85
CA ARG A 584 -29.73 -19.33 -0.54
C ARG A 584 -28.48 -18.66 0.04
N PHE A 585 -28.01 -17.54 -0.55
CA PHE A 585 -26.89 -16.80 -0.03
C PHE A 585 -27.14 -16.29 1.40
N LEU A 586 -28.32 -15.70 1.67
CA LEU A 586 -28.70 -15.20 3.00
C LEU A 586 -28.79 -16.33 4.02
N TYR A 587 -29.37 -17.47 3.62
CA TYR A 587 -29.46 -18.65 4.46
C TYR A 587 -28.07 -19.14 4.90
N GLU A 588 -27.14 -19.32 3.95
CA GLU A 588 -25.79 -19.75 4.28
C GLU A 588 -25.02 -18.72 5.10
N TYR A 589 -25.19 -17.45 4.79
CA TYR A 589 -24.58 -16.37 5.57
C TYR A 589 -25.10 -16.36 7.00
N SER A 590 -26.40 -16.68 7.21
CA SER A 590 -27.00 -16.75 8.55
C SER A 590 -26.49 -17.92 9.39
N VAL A 591 -26.02 -19.01 8.77
CA VAL A 591 -25.41 -20.13 9.50
C VAL A 591 -24.09 -19.71 10.16
N SER A 592 -23.29 -18.90 9.48
CA SER A 592 -22.05 -18.36 10.02
C SER A 592 -22.23 -17.06 10.84
N HIS A 593 -23.37 -16.38 10.68
CA HIS A 593 -23.72 -15.12 11.37
C HIS A 593 -25.10 -15.23 12.02
N PRO A 594 -25.23 -15.95 13.13
CA PRO A 594 -26.53 -16.15 13.80
C PRO A 594 -27.19 -14.80 14.15
N GLY A 595 -28.49 -14.67 13.87
CA GLY A 595 -29.28 -13.46 14.15
C GLY A 595 -29.29 -12.42 13.01
N ILE A 596 -28.53 -12.62 11.94
CA ILE A 596 -28.48 -11.65 10.82
C ILE A 596 -29.85 -11.47 10.13
N LEU A 597 -30.65 -12.53 10.04
CA LEU A 597 -31.97 -12.47 9.39
C LEU A 597 -33.03 -11.69 10.18
N GLU A 598 -32.75 -11.38 11.45
CA GLU A 598 -33.57 -10.59 12.37
C GLU A 598 -33.06 -9.15 12.55
N ASP A 599 -31.88 -8.81 11.98
CA ASP A 599 -31.24 -7.49 12.08
C ASP A 599 -31.32 -6.75 10.73
N ASP A 600 -32.31 -5.88 10.58
CA ASP A 600 -32.55 -5.13 9.34
C ASP A 600 -31.35 -4.20 9.01
N GLN A 601 -30.67 -3.62 10.01
CA GLN A 601 -29.52 -2.74 9.77
C GLN A 601 -28.32 -3.54 9.25
N ALA A 602 -28.06 -4.71 9.82
CA ALA A 602 -27.00 -5.60 9.36
C ALA A 602 -27.29 -6.13 7.94
N LEU A 603 -28.56 -6.49 7.64
CA LEU A 603 -29.00 -6.89 6.31
C LEU A 603 -28.79 -5.77 5.27
N MET A 604 -29.22 -4.53 5.56
CA MET A 604 -29.00 -3.41 4.63
C MET A 604 -27.52 -3.13 4.39
N SER A 605 -26.68 -3.26 5.42
CA SER A 605 -25.22 -3.18 5.27
C SER A 605 -24.67 -4.29 4.38
N LEU A 606 -25.18 -5.52 4.49
CA LEU A 606 -24.79 -6.66 3.66
C LEU A 606 -25.18 -6.43 2.19
N PHE A 607 -26.40 -5.96 1.92
CA PHE A 607 -26.85 -5.62 0.57
C PHE A 607 -25.99 -4.51 -0.05
N GLY A 608 -25.63 -3.47 0.72
CA GLY A 608 -24.72 -2.43 0.27
C GLY A 608 -23.36 -2.97 -0.18
N LYS A 609 -22.85 -4.03 0.47
CA LYS A 609 -21.61 -4.71 0.06
C LYS A 609 -21.76 -5.53 -1.21
N LEU A 610 -22.95 -6.07 -1.47
CA LEU A 610 -23.25 -6.83 -2.68
C LEU A 610 -23.50 -5.95 -3.91
N GLN A 611 -23.87 -4.67 -3.72
CA GLN A 611 -24.14 -3.69 -4.78
C GLN A 611 -22.90 -3.17 -5.49
N GLN A 612 -21.77 -3.85 -5.49
CA GLN A 612 -20.57 -3.39 -6.15
C GLN A 612 -20.70 -3.52 -7.67
N LYS A 613 -19.97 -2.63 -8.40
CA LYS A 613 -19.92 -2.69 -9.87
C LYS A 613 -19.44 -4.06 -10.34
N PHE A 614 -19.95 -4.54 -11.48
CA PHE A 614 -19.61 -5.87 -12.01
C PHE A 614 -18.11 -6.14 -12.08
N MET A 615 -17.33 -5.16 -12.52
CA MET A 615 -15.87 -5.31 -12.60
C MET A 615 -15.21 -5.45 -11.22
N ASP A 616 -15.87 -4.96 -10.17
CA ASP A 616 -15.36 -4.99 -8.80
C ASP A 616 -15.48 -6.37 -8.16
N ILE A 617 -16.34 -7.24 -8.65
CA ILE A 617 -16.45 -8.63 -8.15
C ILE A 617 -15.12 -9.40 -8.28
N ARG A 618 -14.25 -9.00 -9.22
CA ARG A 618 -12.91 -9.56 -9.41
C ARG A 618 -11.85 -8.98 -8.47
N LYS A 619 -12.12 -7.84 -7.84
CA LYS A 619 -11.17 -7.08 -7.00
C LYS A 619 -11.81 -6.61 -5.69
N ARG A 620 -12.73 -7.38 -5.14
CA ARG A 620 -13.47 -6.98 -3.94
C ARG A 620 -12.57 -6.65 -2.77
N ILE A 621 -12.90 -5.57 -2.08
CA ILE A 621 -12.32 -5.21 -0.79
C ILE A 621 -12.86 -6.16 0.28
N VAL A 622 -14.16 -6.51 0.19
CA VAL A 622 -14.80 -7.46 1.10
C VAL A 622 -15.00 -8.77 0.37
N LYS A 623 -14.44 -9.86 0.88
CA LYS A 623 -14.73 -11.22 0.44
C LYS A 623 -15.82 -11.79 1.33
N PHE A 624 -16.81 -12.44 0.72
CA PHE A 624 -17.77 -13.26 1.46
C PHE A 624 -17.14 -14.63 1.70
N GLU A 625 -17.28 -15.12 2.92
CA GLU A 625 -16.85 -16.48 3.23
C GLU A 625 -17.70 -17.48 2.45
N GLN A 626 -17.05 -18.42 1.77
CA GLN A 626 -17.72 -19.51 1.10
C GLN A 626 -18.24 -20.48 2.15
N ALA A 627 -19.51 -20.42 2.44
CA ALA A 627 -20.20 -21.46 3.20
C ALA A 627 -21.01 -22.32 2.22
N SER A 628 -20.36 -23.00 1.30
CA SER A 628 -21.06 -23.77 0.26
C SER A 628 -21.40 -25.20 0.74
N SER A 629 -22.25 -25.30 1.72
CA SER A 629 -22.87 -26.59 2.08
C SER A 629 -24.18 -26.86 1.32
N THR A 630 -24.81 -25.79 0.79
CA THR A 630 -26.13 -25.89 0.14
C THR A 630 -25.99 -25.73 -1.38
N GLN A 631 -26.28 -26.79 -2.11
CA GLN A 631 -26.26 -26.77 -3.56
C GLN A 631 -27.39 -25.91 -4.12
N LEU A 632 -27.15 -25.14 -5.19
CA LEU A 632 -28.17 -24.39 -5.93
C LEU A 632 -28.34 -24.98 -7.34
N VAL A 633 -29.52 -25.43 -7.64
CA VAL A 633 -29.93 -25.87 -8.97
C VAL A 633 -30.88 -24.83 -9.55
N ALA A 634 -30.59 -24.31 -10.72
CA ALA A 634 -31.42 -23.31 -11.40
C ALA A 634 -32.10 -23.93 -12.64
N ILE A 635 -33.40 -23.75 -12.73
CA ILE A 635 -34.24 -24.28 -13.82
C ILE A 635 -34.98 -23.10 -14.45
N PRO A 636 -34.46 -22.51 -15.56
CA PRO A 636 -35.09 -21.36 -16.21
C PRO A 636 -36.35 -21.78 -16.97
N THR A 637 -37.39 -20.92 -16.90
CA THR A 637 -38.65 -21.09 -17.61
C THR A 637 -38.94 -19.95 -18.58
N THR A 638 -37.97 -19.06 -18.80
CA THR A 638 -37.95 -18.00 -19.80
C THR A 638 -36.64 -18.03 -20.59
N SER A 639 -36.63 -17.52 -21.81
CA SER A 639 -35.48 -17.53 -22.71
C SER A 639 -34.93 -16.11 -22.89
N GLY A 640 -34.36 -15.51 -21.81
CA GLY A 640 -33.91 -14.13 -21.85
C GLY A 640 -32.75 -13.84 -20.89
N THR A 641 -33.00 -13.97 -19.61
CA THR A 641 -32.12 -13.45 -18.55
C THR A 641 -30.78 -14.19 -18.41
N GLY A 642 -30.70 -15.46 -18.76
CA GLY A 642 -29.50 -16.28 -18.53
C GLY A 642 -29.13 -16.41 -17.06
N SER A 643 -30.04 -16.12 -16.11
CA SER A 643 -29.76 -16.09 -14.68
C SER A 643 -29.25 -17.44 -14.16
N GLU A 644 -29.61 -18.55 -14.79
CA GLU A 644 -29.18 -19.90 -14.42
C GLU A 644 -27.66 -20.12 -14.51
N VAL A 645 -26.95 -19.29 -15.25
CA VAL A 645 -25.49 -19.40 -15.45
C VAL A 645 -24.69 -18.17 -14.99
N THR A 646 -25.33 -17.21 -14.33
CA THR A 646 -24.69 -15.91 -14.01
C THR A 646 -24.47 -15.72 -12.51
N PRO A 647 -23.44 -14.92 -12.13
CA PRO A 647 -23.18 -14.52 -10.75
C PRO A 647 -23.98 -13.28 -10.32
N PHE A 648 -25.07 -12.95 -11.04
CA PHE A 648 -25.85 -11.73 -10.84
C PHE A 648 -27.26 -12.09 -10.35
N ALA A 649 -27.85 -11.16 -9.58
CA ALA A 649 -29.25 -11.21 -9.20
C ALA A 649 -29.76 -9.79 -8.98
N VAL A 650 -31.03 -9.52 -9.33
CA VAL A 650 -31.67 -8.22 -9.12
C VAL A 650 -32.70 -8.34 -8.00
N ILE A 651 -32.63 -7.40 -7.05
CA ILE A 651 -33.60 -7.31 -5.94
C ILE A 651 -34.14 -5.90 -5.84
N THR A 652 -35.36 -5.74 -5.40
CA THR A 652 -36.05 -4.46 -5.26
C THR A 652 -36.11 -4.06 -3.79
N ASP A 653 -35.81 -2.84 -3.49
CA ASP A 653 -35.99 -2.27 -2.15
C ASP A 653 -37.48 -2.04 -1.89
N ASP A 654 -37.96 -2.49 -0.74
CA ASP A 654 -39.38 -2.48 -0.39
C ASP A 654 -39.94 -1.06 -0.21
N GLU A 655 -39.13 -0.09 0.21
CA GLU A 655 -39.54 1.28 0.53
C GLU A 655 -39.36 2.22 -0.65
N THR A 656 -38.21 2.14 -1.30
CA THR A 656 -37.83 3.07 -2.37
C THR A 656 -38.22 2.58 -3.76
N HIS A 657 -38.59 1.30 -3.89
CA HIS A 657 -38.82 0.57 -5.15
C HIS A 657 -37.65 0.62 -6.13
N VAL A 658 -36.45 0.95 -5.63
CA VAL A 658 -35.23 0.96 -6.43
C VAL A 658 -34.74 -0.47 -6.64
N LYS A 659 -34.43 -0.81 -7.89
CA LYS A 659 -33.84 -2.11 -8.24
C LYS A 659 -32.32 -2.08 -8.01
N TYR A 660 -31.85 -3.05 -7.22
CA TYR A 660 -30.45 -3.23 -6.90
C TYR A 660 -29.92 -4.48 -7.61
N PRO A 661 -29.09 -4.32 -8.63
CA PRO A 661 -28.36 -5.44 -9.20
C PRO A 661 -27.23 -5.84 -8.25
N LEU A 662 -27.23 -7.06 -7.80
CA LEU A 662 -26.23 -7.67 -6.92
C LEU A 662 -25.28 -8.54 -7.74
N ALA A 663 -24.01 -8.54 -7.38
CA ALA A 663 -22.98 -9.30 -8.08
C ALA A 663 -22.04 -9.99 -7.10
N ASP A 664 -22.05 -11.32 -7.08
CA ASP A 664 -21.08 -12.15 -6.39
C ASP A 664 -20.98 -13.54 -7.03
N TYR A 665 -19.78 -14.12 -7.08
CA TYR A 665 -19.60 -15.47 -7.60
C TYR A 665 -20.33 -16.53 -6.77
N GLU A 666 -20.63 -16.25 -5.50
CA GLU A 666 -21.45 -17.12 -4.63
C GLU A 666 -22.92 -17.21 -5.08
N LEU A 667 -23.39 -16.25 -5.88
CA LEU A 667 -24.74 -16.30 -6.48
C LEU A 667 -24.82 -17.21 -7.71
N THR A 668 -23.67 -17.69 -8.24
CA THR A 668 -23.66 -18.60 -9.39
C THR A 668 -24.24 -19.95 -9.01
N PRO A 669 -25.28 -20.46 -9.69
CA PRO A 669 -25.76 -21.81 -9.48
C PRO A 669 -24.67 -22.86 -9.73
N GLN A 670 -24.68 -23.95 -8.97
CA GLN A 670 -23.79 -25.08 -9.20
C GLN A 670 -24.23 -25.90 -10.39
N VAL A 671 -25.54 -26.02 -10.56
CA VAL A 671 -26.17 -26.79 -11.66
C VAL A 671 -27.21 -25.92 -12.35
N ALA A 672 -27.20 -25.90 -13.67
CA ALA A 672 -28.27 -25.35 -14.50
C ALA A 672 -28.95 -26.47 -15.28
N ILE A 673 -30.29 -26.55 -15.25
CA ILE A 673 -31.08 -27.51 -16.03
C ILE A 673 -31.88 -26.72 -17.06
N VAL A 674 -31.44 -26.72 -18.29
CA VAL A 674 -31.98 -25.95 -19.41
C VAL A 674 -32.87 -26.85 -20.24
N ASP A 675 -34.04 -27.21 -19.65
CA ASP A 675 -35.00 -28.11 -20.27
C ASP A 675 -36.03 -27.31 -21.08
N PRO A 676 -36.06 -27.48 -22.43
CA PRO A 676 -36.99 -26.75 -23.29
C PRO A 676 -38.48 -26.95 -22.98
N GLU A 677 -38.86 -28.02 -22.32
CA GLU A 677 -40.25 -28.28 -21.98
C GLU A 677 -40.85 -27.20 -21.07
N PHE A 678 -40.01 -26.49 -20.29
CA PHE A 678 -40.45 -25.41 -19.40
C PHE A 678 -40.74 -24.08 -20.12
N VAL A 679 -40.34 -23.92 -21.39
CA VAL A 679 -40.57 -22.72 -22.17
C VAL A 679 -41.64 -22.82 -23.25
N MET A 680 -42.22 -24.01 -23.43
CA MET A 680 -43.20 -24.24 -24.48
C MET A 680 -44.51 -23.44 -24.30
N THR A 681 -44.89 -23.09 -23.07
CA THR A 681 -46.15 -22.40 -22.75
C THR A 681 -45.96 -20.89 -22.47
N VAL A 682 -44.74 -20.35 -22.68
CA VAL A 682 -44.44 -18.93 -22.40
C VAL A 682 -45.28 -18.02 -23.30
N PRO A 683 -45.97 -16.97 -22.74
CA PRO A 683 -46.83 -16.08 -23.52
C PRO A 683 -46.05 -15.33 -24.60
N LYS A 684 -46.69 -15.07 -25.74
CA LYS A 684 -46.10 -14.43 -26.92
C LYS A 684 -45.33 -13.16 -26.62
N ARG A 685 -45.88 -12.23 -25.81
CA ARG A 685 -45.27 -10.98 -25.45
C ARG A 685 -43.99 -11.17 -24.61
N THR A 686 -44.01 -12.14 -23.70
CA THR A 686 -42.83 -12.49 -22.90
C THR A 686 -41.71 -13.07 -23.78
N VAL A 687 -42.05 -13.88 -24.80
CA VAL A 687 -41.07 -14.40 -25.76
C VAL A 687 -40.38 -13.28 -26.52
N ALA A 688 -41.13 -12.28 -26.99
CA ALA A 688 -40.56 -11.12 -27.70
C ALA A 688 -39.57 -10.36 -26.82
N TYR A 689 -40.00 -9.96 -25.61
CA TYR A 689 -39.14 -9.17 -24.72
C TYR A 689 -37.93 -9.94 -24.19
N SER A 690 -38.12 -11.20 -23.78
CA SER A 690 -37.00 -12.01 -23.31
C SER A 690 -36.02 -12.38 -24.43
N GLY A 691 -36.49 -12.61 -25.65
CA GLY A 691 -35.65 -12.87 -26.80
C GLY A 691 -34.78 -11.68 -27.19
N MET A 692 -35.35 -10.45 -27.13
CA MET A 692 -34.60 -9.20 -27.36
C MET A 692 -33.59 -8.92 -26.23
N ASP A 693 -33.91 -9.31 -25.01
CA ASP A 693 -32.99 -9.25 -23.85
C ASP A 693 -31.79 -10.18 -24.08
N ALA A 694 -32.03 -11.43 -24.48
CA ALA A 694 -30.95 -12.37 -24.83
C ALA A 694 -30.06 -11.82 -25.97
N LEU A 695 -30.67 -11.18 -26.99
CA LEU A 695 -29.91 -10.51 -28.07
C LEU A 695 -29.01 -9.39 -27.52
N SER A 696 -29.55 -8.55 -26.64
CA SER A 696 -28.79 -7.47 -26.01
C SER A 696 -27.63 -7.97 -25.17
N HIS A 697 -27.88 -9.00 -24.34
CA HIS A 697 -26.84 -9.65 -23.56
C HIS A 697 -25.67 -10.10 -24.44
N ALA A 698 -25.97 -10.74 -25.55
CA ALA A 698 -24.96 -11.23 -26.50
C ALA A 698 -24.23 -10.10 -27.23
N LEU A 699 -24.96 -9.08 -27.72
CA LEU A 699 -24.37 -7.90 -28.40
C LEU A 699 -23.44 -7.14 -27.46
N GLU A 700 -23.92 -6.79 -26.25
CA GLU A 700 -23.12 -6.01 -25.30
C GLU A 700 -21.90 -6.78 -24.80
N SER A 701 -22.05 -8.05 -24.47
CA SER A 701 -20.92 -8.89 -24.02
C SER A 701 -19.87 -9.12 -25.12
N TYR A 702 -20.25 -9.13 -26.38
CA TYR A 702 -19.34 -9.23 -27.51
C TYR A 702 -18.44 -8.00 -27.68
N VAL A 703 -18.99 -6.80 -27.52
CA VAL A 703 -18.27 -5.53 -27.69
C VAL A 703 -17.69 -5.00 -26.37
N SER A 704 -18.01 -5.59 -25.24
CA SER A 704 -17.53 -5.20 -23.93
C SER A 704 -15.99 -5.14 -23.87
N VAL A 705 -15.46 -4.21 -23.05
CA VAL A 705 -14.01 -4.12 -22.78
C VAL A 705 -13.42 -5.40 -22.17
N MET A 706 -14.27 -6.27 -21.62
CA MET A 706 -13.87 -7.57 -21.04
C MET A 706 -14.10 -8.75 -21.96
N SER A 707 -14.63 -8.53 -23.17
CA SER A 707 -14.82 -9.59 -24.16
C SER A 707 -13.50 -10.31 -24.47
N SER A 708 -13.58 -11.58 -24.82
CA SER A 708 -12.41 -12.42 -25.04
C SER A 708 -12.72 -13.53 -26.04
N GLU A 709 -11.67 -14.21 -26.48
CA GLU A 709 -11.74 -15.39 -27.34
C GLU A 709 -12.56 -16.53 -26.69
N PHE A 710 -12.71 -16.51 -25.36
CA PHE A 710 -13.55 -17.47 -24.63
C PHE A 710 -15.03 -17.06 -24.60
N THR A 711 -15.36 -15.78 -24.58
CA THR A 711 -16.73 -15.28 -24.43
C THR A 711 -17.40 -14.97 -25.77
N ARG A 712 -16.63 -14.48 -26.77
CA ARG A 712 -17.15 -14.10 -28.10
C ARG A 712 -17.85 -15.23 -28.85
N PRO A 713 -17.38 -16.51 -28.84
CA PRO A 713 -18.06 -17.60 -29.52
C PRO A 713 -19.47 -17.83 -29.00
N TRP A 714 -19.68 -17.75 -27.66
CA TRP A 714 -21.02 -17.89 -27.06
C TRP A 714 -21.93 -16.76 -27.47
N ALA A 715 -21.43 -15.51 -27.46
CA ALA A 715 -22.19 -14.34 -27.90
C ALA A 715 -22.61 -14.44 -29.36
N LEU A 716 -21.68 -14.78 -30.27
CA LEU A 716 -21.98 -14.94 -31.69
C LEU A 716 -23.01 -16.02 -31.97
N GLN A 717 -22.87 -17.18 -31.33
CA GLN A 717 -23.83 -18.27 -31.49
C GLN A 717 -25.22 -17.87 -30.92
N ALA A 718 -25.28 -17.19 -29.79
CA ALA A 718 -26.53 -16.68 -29.24
C ALA A 718 -27.20 -15.69 -30.22
N ILE A 719 -26.45 -14.70 -30.74
CA ILE A 719 -26.95 -13.73 -31.73
C ILE A 719 -27.54 -14.45 -32.94
N LYS A 720 -26.81 -15.40 -33.52
CA LYS A 720 -27.27 -16.18 -34.67
C LYS A 720 -28.58 -16.91 -34.38
N LEU A 721 -28.64 -17.64 -33.24
CA LEU A 721 -29.84 -18.41 -32.87
C LEU A 721 -31.03 -17.47 -32.66
N VAL A 722 -30.86 -16.29 -32.11
CA VAL A 722 -31.92 -15.29 -31.94
C VAL A 722 -32.45 -14.83 -33.29
N PHE A 723 -31.60 -14.40 -34.24
CA PHE A 723 -32.05 -13.93 -35.56
C PHE A 723 -32.72 -15.03 -36.37
N GLU A 724 -32.31 -16.27 -36.24
CA GLU A 724 -32.88 -17.40 -36.97
C GLU A 724 -34.21 -17.93 -36.37
N ASN A 725 -34.44 -17.75 -35.05
CA ASN A 725 -35.49 -18.49 -34.39
C ASN A 725 -36.52 -17.63 -33.64
N LEU A 726 -36.19 -16.35 -33.26
CA LEU A 726 -37.06 -15.57 -32.40
C LEU A 726 -38.46 -15.31 -32.97
N VAL A 727 -38.55 -14.97 -34.26
CA VAL A 727 -39.84 -14.72 -34.93
C VAL A 727 -40.70 -15.97 -34.97
N THR A 728 -40.11 -17.14 -35.32
CA THR A 728 -40.80 -18.43 -35.30
C THR A 728 -41.25 -18.83 -33.89
N SER A 729 -40.36 -18.63 -32.90
CA SER A 729 -40.67 -18.85 -31.49
C SER A 729 -41.80 -17.93 -30.96
N TYR A 730 -41.83 -16.66 -31.40
CA TYR A 730 -42.86 -15.70 -31.06
C TYR A 730 -44.20 -16.07 -31.62
N ASN A 731 -44.25 -16.64 -32.85
CA ASN A 731 -45.49 -17.03 -33.50
C ASN A 731 -45.95 -18.46 -33.16
N TYR A 732 -45.17 -19.20 -32.35
CA TYR A 732 -45.58 -20.54 -31.89
C TYR A 732 -46.81 -20.51 -31.00
N ASP A 733 -47.81 -21.35 -31.38
CA ASP A 733 -49.05 -21.53 -30.61
C ASP A 733 -48.98 -22.86 -29.83
N PRO A 734 -48.93 -22.85 -28.48
CA PRO A 734 -48.91 -24.06 -27.67
C PRO A 734 -50.14 -24.93 -27.82
N SER A 735 -51.30 -24.36 -28.25
CA SER A 735 -52.54 -25.13 -28.47
C SER A 735 -52.53 -25.90 -29.79
N HIS A 736 -51.67 -25.47 -30.74
CA HIS A 736 -51.45 -26.13 -32.04
C HIS A 736 -49.96 -26.33 -32.27
N PRO A 737 -49.29 -27.23 -31.53
CA PRO A 737 -47.84 -27.33 -31.54
C PRO A 737 -47.34 -27.86 -32.89
N THR A 738 -46.32 -27.13 -33.45
CA THR A 738 -45.59 -27.56 -34.64
C THR A 738 -44.15 -27.96 -34.25
N LEU A 739 -43.55 -28.85 -35.04
CA LEU A 739 -42.19 -29.28 -34.82
C LEU A 739 -41.24 -28.08 -34.92
N GLU A 740 -41.38 -27.26 -35.97
CA GLU A 740 -40.60 -26.05 -36.24
C GLU A 740 -40.69 -25.04 -35.08
N GLY A 741 -41.91 -24.78 -34.55
CA GLY A 741 -42.14 -23.89 -33.44
C GLY A 741 -41.52 -24.40 -32.12
N ARG A 742 -41.60 -25.69 -31.85
CA ARG A 742 -40.93 -26.31 -30.69
C ARG A 742 -39.43 -26.24 -30.80
N GLU A 743 -38.87 -26.49 -32.00
CA GLU A 743 -37.45 -26.37 -32.27
C GLU A 743 -36.99 -24.90 -32.09
N ALA A 744 -37.71 -23.93 -32.60
CA ALA A 744 -37.45 -22.52 -32.41
C ALA A 744 -37.46 -22.12 -30.92
N ARG A 745 -38.42 -22.57 -30.12
CA ARG A 745 -38.45 -22.37 -28.66
C ARG A 745 -37.23 -22.97 -27.98
N THR A 746 -36.81 -24.17 -28.38
CA THR A 746 -35.61 -24.84 -27.87
C THR A 746 -34.36 -24.03 -28.21
N LYS A 747 -34.22 -23.59 -29.45
CA LYS A 747 -33.05 -22.79 -29.88
C LYS A 747 -32.98 -21.45 -29.16
N MET A 748 -34.12 -20.79 -28.94
CA MET A 748 -34.18 -19.57 -28.15
C MET A 748 -33.78 -19.79 -26.69
N HIS A 749 -34.13 -20.92 -26.11
CA HIS A 749 -33.76 -21.29 -24.75
C HIS A 749 -32.24 -21.45 -24.63
N TYR A 750 -31.64 -22.15 -25.58
CA TYR A 750 -30.17 -22.27 -25.66
C TYR A 750 -29.46 -20.95 -25.94
N ALA A 751 -30.05 -20.08 -26.80
CA ALA A 751 -29.51 -18.75 -27.08
C ALA A 751 -29.42 -17.90 -25.80
N SER A 752 -30.45 -17.95 -24.95
CA SER A 752 -30.46 -17.26 -23.65
C SER A 752 -29.33 -17.74 -22.74
N THR A 753 -29.15 -19.05 -22.60
CA THR A 753 -28.07 -19.62 -21.77
C THR A 753 -26.68 -19.26 -22.32
N LEU A 754 -26.46 -19.33 -23.63
CA LEU A 754 -25.19 -18.94 -24.27
C LEU A 754 -24.88 -17.46 -24.06
N ALA A 755 -25.88 -16.57 -24.23
CA ALA A 755 -25.74 -15.15 -23.91
C ALA A 755 -25.38 -14.96 -22.44
N GLY A 756 -26.04 -15.73 -21.55
CA GLY A 756 -25.74 -15.77 -20.10
C GLY A 756 -24.31 -16.14 -19.79
N GLN A 757 -23.79 -17.21 -20.42
CA GLN A 757 -22.38 -17.63 -20.28
C GLN A 757 -21.40 -16.53 -20.73
N SER A 758 -21.73 -15.82 -21.80
CA SER A 758 -20.91 -14.73 -22.34
C SER A 758 -20.86 -13.56 -21.37
N PHE A 759 -22.04 -12.99 -21.00
CA PHE A 759 -22.04 -11.77 -20.18
C PHE A 759 -21.69 -12.04 -18.71
N ALA A 760 -21.86 -13.23 -18.19
CA ALA A 760 -21.36 -13.61 -16.86
C ALA A 760 -19.84 -13.38 -16.73
N ASN A 761 -19.12 -13.42 -17.85
CA ASN A 761 -17.66 -13.31 -17.90
C ASN A 761 -17.16 -12.04 -18.59
N ALA A 762 -17.89 -11.53 -19.57
CA ALA A 762 -17.54 -10.30 -20.32
C ALA A 762 -18.31 -9.07 -19.84
N PHE A 763 -19.30 -9.22 -19.00
CA PHE A 763 -20.21 -8.18 -18.51
C PHE A 763 -21.01 -7.47 -19.62
N LEU A 764 -21.69 -6.39 -19.27
CA LEU A 764 -22.60 -5.62 -20.13
C LEU A 764 -22.11 -4.19 -20.33
N GLY A 765 -22.92 -3.34 -20.88
CA GLY A 765 -22.61 -1.96 -21.18
C GLY A 765 -23.72 -0.97 -20.89
N VAL A 766 -23.68 0.19 -21.57
CA VAL A 766 -24.58 1.29 -21.31
C VAL A 766 -26.02 1.03 -21.74
N ASN A 767 -26.28 0.03 -22.59
CA ASN A 767 -27.65 -0.33 -22.98
C ASN A 767 -28.46 -0.83 -21.77
N HIS A 768 -27.88 -1.77 -21.03
CA HIS A 768 -28.50 -2.24 -19.78
C HIS A 768 -28.57 -1.14 -18.72
N SER A 769 -27.56 -0.26 -18.63
CA SER A 769 -27.59 0.87 -17.70
C SER A 769 -28.75 1.83 -17.99
N LEU A 770 -29.01 2.15 -19.26
CA LEU A 770 -30.16 2.94 -19.69
C LEU A 770 -31.48 2.22 -19.36
N ALA A 771 -31.61 0.96 -19.75
CA ALA A 771 -32.82 0.18 -19.55
C ALA A 771 -33.18 -0.03 -18.07
N HIS A 772 -32.21 -0.25 -17.18
CA HIS A 772 -32.45 -0.34 -15.74
C HIS A 772 -33.11 0.94 -15.20
N LYS A 773 -32.70 2.11 -15.70
CA LYS A 773 -33.16 3.37 -15.15
C LYS A 773 -34.44 3.85 -15.82
N THR A 774 -34.53 3.77 -17.16
CA THR A 774 -35.78 4.11 -17.88
C THR A 774 -36.91 3.12 -17.57
N GLY A 775 -36.59 1.83 -17.50
CA GLY A 775 -37.58 0.80 -17.11
C GLY A 775 -38.12 1.01 -15.70
N GLY A 776 -37.25 1.33 -14.73
CA GLY A 776 -37.69 1.61 -13.36
C GLY A 776 -38.46 2.91 -13.21
N GLU A 777 -38.05 3.99 -13.88
CA GLU A 777 -38.71 5.29 -13.80
C GLU A 777 -40.11 5.32 -14.46
N PHE A 778 -40.23 4.67 -15.62
CA PHE A 778 -41.46 4.72 -16.42
C PHE A 778 -42.29 3.45 -16.35
N GLY A 779 -41.95 2.47 -15.53
CA GLY A 779 -42.70 1.22 -15.39
C GLY A 779 -42.67 0.32 -16.62
N LEU A 780 -41.62 0.42 -17.46
CA LEU A 780 -41.50 -0.40 -18.67
C LEU A 780 -40.95 -1.81 -18.35
N PRO A 781 -41.48 -2.88 -19.00
CA PRO A 781 -40.84 -4.18 -18.94
C PRO A 781 -39.37 -4.12 -19.35
N HIS A 782 -38.47 -4.83 -18.64
CA HIS A 782 -37.02 -4.79 -18.84
C HIS A 782 -36.60 -5.02 -20.29
N GLY A 783 -37.04 -6.11 -20.91
CA GLY A 783 -36.73 -6.41 -22.29
C GLY A 783 -37.25 -5.38 -23.31
N LEU A 784 -38.33 -4.66 -23.00
CA LEU A 784 -38.81 -3.54 -23.81
C LEU A 784 -37.87 -2.34 -23.69
N ALA A 785 -37.52 -1.93 -22.46
CA ALA A 785 -36.60 -0.83 -22.21
C ALA A 785 -35.24 -1.05 -22.87
N ILE A 786 -34.70 -2.29 -22.80
CA ILE A 786 -33.48 -2.73 -23.50
C ILE A 786 -33.62 -2.57 -25.02
N THR A 787 -34.76 -2.97 -25.59
CA THR A 787 -34.97 -2.90 -27.05
C THR A 787 -35.04 -1.48 -27.55
N ILE A 788 -35.67 -0.58 -26.78
CA ILE A 788 -35.74 0.86 -27.10
C ILE A 788 -34.33 1.50 -27.13
N ALA A 789 -33.49 1.22 -26.15
CA ALA A 789 -32.17 1.82 -26.04
C ALA A 789 -31.13 1.25 -27.04
N MET A 790 -31.30 -0.01 -27.45
CA MET A 790 -30.33 -0.80 -28.23
C MET A 790 -29.83 -0.10 -29.51
N PRO A 791 -30.66 0.39 -30.44
CA PRO A 791 -30.17 1.00 -31.69
C PRO A 791 -29.37 2.29 -31.44
N HIS A 792 -29.74 3.06 -30.42
CA HIS A 792 -29.05 4.28 -30.03
C HIS A 792 -27.66 3.97 -29.45
N VAL A 793 -27.55 2.95 -28.64
CA VAL A 793 -26.28 2.52 -28.02
C VAL A 793 -25.34 1.90 -29.06
N ILE A 794 -25.84 1.11 -30.02
CA ILE A 794 -25.02 0.59 -31.11
C ILE A 794 -24.42 1.75 -31.92
N LYS A 795 -25.23 2.76 -32.32
CA LYS A 795 -24.76 3.96 -33.00
C LYS A 795 -23.75 4.75 -32.16
N PHE A 796 -24.01 4.92 -30.88
CA PHE A 796 -23.12 5.59 -29.95
C PHE A 796 -21.75 4.91 -29.85
N ASN A 797 -21.72 3.59 -29.80
CA ASN A 797 -20.49 2.80 -29.70
C ASN A 797 -19.79 2.63 -31.06
N ALA A 798 -20.50 2.61 -32.19
CA ALA A 798 -19.93 2.30 -33.51
C ALA A 798 -19.25 3.51 -34.21
N VAL A 799 -18.87 4.53 -33.47
CA VAL A 799 -18.16 5.70 -34.04
C VAL A 799 -16.65 5.45 -34.16
N THR A 800 -16.01 6.23 -35.02
CA THR A 800 -14.55 6.24 -35.20
C THR A 800 -13.96 7.63 -34.93
N GLY A 801 -12.65 7.73 -34.83
CA GLY A 801 -11.94 8.99 -34.63
C GLY A 801 -11.62 9.27 -33.13
N ASN A 802 -11.86 10.50 -32.67
CA ASN A 802 -11.52 10.90 -31.30
C ASN A 802 -12.55 10.39 -30.28
N VAL A 803 -12.44 9.12 -29.92
CA VAL A 803 -13.32 8.45 -28.96
C VAL A 803 -12.64 8.28 -27.60
N LYS A 804 -13.33 8.68 -26.54
CA LYS A 804 -12.89 8.35 -25.18
C LYS A 804 -13.24 6.89 -24.90
N ARG A 805 -12.26 5.98 -25.08
CA ARG A 805 -12.45 4.57 -24.74
C ARG A 805 -12.46 4.36 -23.23
N THR A 806 -13.16 3.34 -22.78
CA THR A 806 -13.12 2.93 -21.37
C THR A 806 -11.73 2.40 -21.00
N PRO A 807 -11.10 2.90 -19.93
CA PRO A 807 -9.79 2.43 -19.50
C PRO A 807 -9.88 1.04 -18.87
N PHE A 808 -9.55 0.01 -19.63
CA PHE A 808 -9.42 -1.35 -19.13
C PHE A 808 -8.10 -1.94 -19.62
N PRO A 809 -7.32 -2.65 -18.76
CA PRO A 809 -5.95 -3.06 -19.10
C PRO A 809 -5.82 -3.86 -20.41
N ARG A 810 -6.78 -4.73 -20.69
CA ARG A 810 -6.79 -5.56 -21.89
C ARG A 810 -7.37 -4.85 -23.12
N TYR A 811 -8.22 -3.86 -22.95
CA TYR A 811 -8.84 -3.08 -24.02
C TYR A 811 -7.86 -2.00 -24.50
N GLU A 812 -6.93 -2.38 -25.38
CA GLU A 812 -5.79 -1.54 -25.80
C GLU A 812 -6.14 -0.52 -26.85
N THR A 813 -7.03 -0.89 -27.75
CA THR A 813 -7.50 -0.06 -28.87
C THR A 813 -9.02 -0.06 -28.91
N TYR A 814 -9.60 0.99 -29.48
CA TYR A 814 -11.04 1.07 -29.64
C TYR A 814 -11.46 0.26 -30.87
N THR A 815 -12.26 -0.80 -30.68
CA THR A 815 -12.64 -1.75 -31.72
C THR A 815 -14.15 -1.85 -31.95
N ALA A 816 -14.98 -1.10 -31.23
CA ALA A 816 -16.43 -1.33 -31.19
C ALA A 816 -17.11 -1.33 -32.58
N GLN A 817 -16.76 -0.40 -33.49
CA GLN A 817 -17.32 -0.41 -34.84
C GLN A 817 -16.98 -1.70 -35.57
N LYS A 818 -15.71 -2.13 -35.54
CA LYS A 818 -15.25 -3.38 -36.13
C LYS A 818 -15.95 -4.59 -35.51
N ASP A 819 -16.11 -4.59 -34.18
CA ASP A 819 -16.76 -5.69 -33.47
C ASP A 819 -18.23 -5.85 -33.86
N TYR A 820 -19.00 -4.76 -34.03
CA TYR A 820 -20.36 -4.81 -34.59
C TYR A 820 -20.37 -5.25 -36.09
N ALA A 821 -19.41 -4.77 -36.86
CA ALA A 821 -19.25 -5.21 -38.23
C ALA A 821 -18.92 -6.70 -38.35
N ASP A 822 -18.12 -7.25 -37.43
CA ASP A 822 -17.82 -8.68 -37.38
C ASP A 822 -19.08 -9.52 -37.05
N ILE A 823 -19.97 -9.03 -36.18
CA ILE A 823 -21.29 -9.64 -35.96
C ILE A 823 -22.11 -9.66 -37.26
N ALA A 824 -22.18 -8.50 -37.95
CA ALA A 824 -22.89 -8.42 -39.23
C ALA A 824 -22.35 -9.41 -40.29
N ARG A 825 -21.02 -9.56 -40.42
CA ARG A 825 -20.38 -10.56 -41.27
C ARG A 825 -20.73 -11.99 -40.90
N TYR A 826 -20.73 -12.29 -39.60
CA TYR A 826 -21.10 -13.62 -39.09
C TYR A 826 -22.55 -13.98 -39.42
N LEU A 827 -23.47 -12.99 -39.39
CA LEU A 827 -24.86 -13.14 -39.83
C LEU A 827 -25.03 -13.19 -41.38
N GLY A 828 -23.94 -13.02 -42.18
CA GLY A 828 -24.00 -13.01 -43.61
C GLY A 828 -24.55 -11.71 -44.21
N LEU A 829 -24.63 -10.64 -43.46
CA LEU A 829 -25.11 -9.32 -43.91
C LEU A 829 -24.10 -8.70 -44.91
N LYS A 830 -24.59 -7.85 -45.82
CA LYS A 830 -23.77 -7.24 -46.89
C LYS A 830 -23.39 -5.81 -46.55
N GLY A 831 -22.17 -5.44 -46.81
CA GLY A 831 -21.57 -4.09 -46.70
C GLY A 831 -20.12 -4.16 -47.15
N GLN A 832 -19.59 -3.05 -47.69
CA GLN A 832 -18.21 -2.96 -48.16
C GLN A 832 -17.27 -2.43 -47.06
N THR A 833 -17.83 -1.62 -46.14
CA THR A 833 -17.12 -1.00 -45.03
C THR A 833 -17.70 -1.47 -43.71
N ASP A 834 -16.93 -1.30 -42.61
CA ASP A 834 -17.44 -1.58 -41.27
C ASP A 834 -18.66 -0.73 -40.91
N ALA A 835 -18.72 0.53 -41.35
CA ALA A 835 -19.86 1.40 -41.16
C ALA A 835 -21.12 0.88 -41.86
N GLU A 836 -21.03 0.49 -43.13
CA GLU A 836 -22.14 -0.11 -43.88
C GLU A 836 -22.64 -1.43 -43.24
N LEU A 837 -21.71 -2.21 -42.70
CA LEU A 837 -22.09 -3.45 -41.99
C LEU A 837 -22.81 -3.17 -40.67
N VAL A 838 -22.41 -2.11 -39.93
CA VAL A 838 -23.15 -1.66 -38.73
C VAL A 838 -24.54 -1.18 -39.11
N ASP A 839 -24.70 -0.41 -40.18
CA ASP A 839 -26.02 0.05 -40.66
C ASP A 839 -26.89 -1.15 -41.10
N ALA A 840 -26.28 -2.17 -41.75
CA ALA A 840 -26.98 -3.42 -42.07
C ALA A 840 -27.44 -4.20 -40.85
N LEU A 841 -26.61 -4.26 -39.77
CA LEU A 841 -27.01 -4.86 -38.49
C LEU A 841 -28.18 -4.13 -37.85
N LEU A 842 -28.14 -2.78 -37.80
CA LEU A 842 -29.22 -1.97 -37.31
C LEU A 842 -30.52 -2.16 -38.08
N ALA A 843 -30.44 -2.27 -39.42
CA ALA A 843 -31.59 -2.54 -40.26
C ALA A 843 -32.18 -3.92 -40.00
N GLU A 844 -31.36 -4.94 -39.71
CA GLU A 844 -31.81 -6.28 -39.39
C GLU A 844 -32.47 -6.34 -38.00
N ILE A 845 -31.91 -5.64 -37.00
CA ILE A 845 -32.55 -5.48 -35.68
C ILE A 845 -33.91 -4.78 -35.84
N LYS A 846 -34.02 -3.75 -36.69
CA LYS A 846 -35.30 -3.09 -36.95
C LYS A 846 -36.35 -4.04 -37.57
N LYS A 847 -35.96 -4.85 -38.55
CA LYS A 847 -36.87 -5.87 -39.12
C LYS A 847 -37.34 -6.86 -38.07
N LEU A 848 -36.44 -7.24 -37.16
CA LEU A 848 -36.78 -8.16 -36.05
C LEU A 848 -37.78 -7.52 -35.11
N THR A 849 -37.58 -6.25 -34.69
CA THR A 849 -38.52 -5.55 -33.80
C THR A 849 -39.89 -5.33 -34.46
N ASP A 850 -39.90 -4.99 -35.78
CA ASP A 850 -41.17 -4.87 -36.54
C ASP A 850 -41.92 -6.20 -36.61
N ALA A 851 -41.21 -7.34 -36.80
CA ALA A 851 -41.83 -8.69 -36.85
C ALA A 851 -42.33 -9.15 -35.47
N LEU A 852 -41.88 -8.56 -34.38
CA LEU A 852 -42.28 -8.85 -33.01
C LEU A 852 -43.37 -7.88 -32.46
N ASP A 853 -43.86 -6.94 -33.31
CA ASP A 853 -44.81 -5.89 -32.94
C ASP A 853 -44.29 -5.01 -31.75
N ILE A 854 -43.01 -4.67 -31.70
CA ILE A 854 -42.39 -3.85 -30.64
C ILE A 854 -42.24 -2.42 -31.15
N ASP A 855 -42.85 -1.47 -30.48
CA ASP A 855 -42.57 -0.03 -30.67
C ASP A 855 -41.29 0.30 -29.90
N VAL A 856 -40.26 0.77 -30.62
CA VAL A 856 -38.92 1.04 -30.10
C VAL A 856 -38.71 2.49 -29.64
N THR A 857 -39.80 3.16 -29.26
CA THR A 857 -39.79 4.56 -28.75
C THR A 857 -40.42 4.65 -27.36
N LEU A 858 -39.94 5.55 -26.50
CA LEU A 858 -40.56 5.82 -25.20
C LEU A 858 -41.97 6.41 -25.38
N SER A 859 -42.15 7.28 -26.38
CA SER A 859 -43.43 7.92 -26.67
C SER A 859 -44.49 6.91 -27.12
N GLY A 860 -44.18 5.97 -27.97
CA GLY A 860 -45.07 4.89 -28.41
C GLY A 860 -45.47 3.94 -27.26
N ASN A 861 -44.66 3.90 -26.20
CA ASN A 861 -44.93 3.12 -24.99
C ASN A 861 -45.51 3.96 -23.83
N GLY A 862 -46.10 5.15 -24.12
CA GLY A 862 -46.85 5.95 -23.17
C GLY A 862 -46.06 6.90 -22.29
N VAL A 863 -44.77 7.09 -22.53
CA VAL A 863 -43.96 8.08 -21.81
C VAL A 863 -44.12 9.45 -22.44
N SER A 864 -44.54 10.45 -21.66
CA SER A 864 -44.66 11.82 -22.19
C SER A 864 -43.28 12.50 -22.27
N LYS A 865 -43.14 13.45 -23.24
CA LYS A 865 -41.92 14.24 -23.34
C LYS A 865 -41.60 15.02 -22.07
N LYS A 866 -42.64 15.51 -21.40
CA LYS A 866 -42.54 16.26 -20.16
C LYS A 866 -41.98 15.39 -19.02
N ASP A 867 -42.41 14.14 -18.92
CA ASP A 867 -41.96 13.22 -17.88
C ASP A 867 -40.47 12.82 -18.13
N LEU A 868 -40.11 12.59 -19.40
CA LEU A 868 -38.72 12.32 -19.76
C LEU A 868 -37.82 13.52 -19.43
N GLU A 869 -38.18 14.75 -19.88
CA GLU A 869 -37.42 15.97 -19.61
C GLU A 869 -37.33 16.27 -18.11
N GLY A 870 -38.37 15.95 -17.33
CA GLY A 870 -38.39 16.11 -15.88
C GLY A 870 -37.45 15.13 -15.12
N SER A 871 -37.22 13.97 -15.69
CA SER A 871 -36.43 12.89 -15.06
C SER A 871 -34.98 12.82 -15.58
N VAL A 872 -34.67 13.43 -16.72
CA VAL A 872 -33.43 13.18 -17.45
C VAL A 872 -32.15 13.44 -16.63
N ASP A 873 -32.13 14.50 -15.80
CA ASP A 873 -30.94 14.85 -15.00
C ASP A 873 -30.68 13.79 -13.90
N LYS A 874 -31.75 13.33 -13.24
CA LYS A 874 -31.68 12.22 -12.27
C LYS A 874 -31.24 10.93 -12.95
N LEU A 875 -31.84 10.61 -14.10
CA LEU A 875 -31.53 9.36 -14.82
C LEU A 875 -30.10 9.37 -15.35
N MET A 876 -29.58 10.50 -15.82
CA MET A 876 -28.20 10.66 -16.29
C MET A 876 -27.17 10.22 -15.25
N ASP A 877 -27.29 10.69 -14.01
CA ASP A 877 -26.38 10.32 -12.91
C ASP A 877 -26.54 8.85 -12.53
N LEU A 878 -27.77 8.34 -12.51
CA LEU A 878 -28.04 6.96 -12.20
C LEU A 878 -27.48 5.99 -13.27
N VAL A 879 -27.59 6.32 -14.54
CA VAL A 879 -27.01 5.55 -15.66
C VAL A 879 -25.50 5.56 -15.58
N TYR A 880 -24.88 6.73 -15.36
CA TYR A 880 -23.43 6.82 -15.23
C TYR A 880 -22.89 5.95 -14.08
N ASN A 881 -23.60 5.92 -12.97
CA ASN A 881 -23.23 5.14 -11.79
C ASN A 881 -23.68 3.68 -11.83
N ASP A 882 -24.43 3.26 -12.85
CA ASP A 882 -24.87 1.87 -12.99
C ASP A 882 -23.65 0.93 -13.13
N GLN A 883 -23.80 -0.28 -12.61
CA GLN A 883 -22.73 -1.30 -12.59
C GLN A 883 -22.34 -1.80 -13.99
N CYS A 884 -23.23 -1.69 -15.00
CA CYS A 884 -22.96 -2.12 -16.37
C CYS A 884 -22.13 -1.09 -17.17
N THR A 885 -22.28 0.19 -16.87
CA THR A 885 -21.61 1.29 -17.62
C THR A 885 -20.09 1.11 -17.77
N PRO A 886 -19.31 0.65 -16.76
CA PRO A 886 -17.88 0.43 -16.91
C PRO A 886 -17.47 -0.67 -17.89
N GLY A 887 -18.39 -1.57 -18.29
CA GLY A 887 -18.13 -2.58 -19.30
C GLY A 887 -18.23 -2.06 -20.74
N ASN A 888 -18.85 -0.89 -20.94
CA ASN A 888 -19.06 -0.33 -22.26
C ASN A 888 -17.74 0.06 -22.94
N PRO A 889 -17.55 -0.20 -24.26
CA PRO A 889 -16.29 0.10 -24.95
C PRO A 889 -15.98 1.60 -25.01
N ARG A 890 -16.97 2.43 -25.25
CA ARG A 890 -16.89 3.89 -25.18
C ARG A 890 -17.31 4.36 -23.79
N GLN A 891 -16.44 5.12 -23.11
CA GLN A 891 -16.80 5.74 -21.85
C GLN A 891 -17.74 6.92 -22.11
N PRO A 892 -19.02 6.84 -21.70
CA PRO A 892 -19.94 7.93 -21.92
C PRO A 892 -19.62 9.10 -21.03
N ARG A 893 -19.83 10.33 -21.55
CA ARG A 893 -19.89 11.56 -20.75
C ARG A 893 -21.34 11.77 -20.27
N LEU A 894 -21.53 12.52 -19.22
CA LEU A 894 -22.89 12.81 -18.72
C LEU A 894 -23.79 13.41 -19.81
N GLU A 895 -23.30 14.37 -20.58
CA GLU A 895 -24.04 14.95 -21.70
C GLU A 895 -24.39 13.96 -22.81
N GLU A 896 -23.51 12.98 -23.07
CA GLU A 896 -23.77 11.91 -24.04
C GLU A 896 -24.85 10.95 -23.52
N ILE A 897 -24.87 10.68 -22.20
CA ILE A 897 -25.96 9.91 -21.58
C ILE A 897 -27.29 10.69 -21.67
N ARG A 898 -27.27 12.01 -21.41
CA ARG A 898 -28.44 12.87 -21.62
C ARG A 898 -28.97 12.71 -23.04
N GLN A 899 -28.12 12.81 -24.05
CA GLN A 899 -28.52 12.66 -25.43
C GLN A 899 -29.07 11.25 -25.71
N LEU A 900 -28.43 10.20 -25.22
CA LEU A 900 -28.92 8.82 -25.36
C LEU A 900 -30.30 8.62 -24.72
N LEU A 901 -30.59 9.29 -23.59
CA LEU A 901 -31.92 9.25 -22.97
C LEU A 901 -32.95 9.98 -23.83
N MET A 902 -32.62 11.16 -24.37
CA MET A 902 -33.53 11.94 -25.22
C MET A 902 -33.77 11.28 -26.58
N ASP A 903 -32.77 10.61 -27.16
CA ASP A 903 -32.89 9.96 -28.46
C ASP A 903 -33.85 8.76 -28.45
N GLN A 904 -34.23 8.24 -27.27
CA GLN A 904 -35.18 7.14 -27.08
C GLN A 904 -36.65 7.59 -27.23
N PHE A 905 -36.92 8.93 -27.26
CA PHE A 905 -38.28 9.46 -27.34
C PHE A 905 -38.83 9.36 -28.80
#